data_616e14e3da1836ed806ea3e058ef42bb
#
_entry.id   616e14e3da1836ed806ea3e058ef42bb
#
_cell.length_a   1.000
_cell.length_b   1.000
_cell.length_c   1.000
_cell.angle_alpha   90.00
_cell.angle_beta   90.00
_cell.angle_gamma   90.00
#
_symmetry.space_group_name_H-M   'P 1'
#
loop_
_entity.id
_entity.type
_entity.pdbx_description
1 polymer ?
#
loop_
_entity_poly.entity_id
_entity_poly.type
_entity_poly.pdbx_seq_one_letter_code
_entity_poly.pdbx_strand_id
1 'polypeptide(L)'
;MDKDKIEVLGARVHNLKNIDVVIPRNSLTVFTGLSGSGKSSLAFDTIYAEGQRRYIETFSAYARNFLGNMERPDVDKITGLSPVIAIEQKTTNKNPRSTVGTTTEIYDYLRLLFARAATAYSYQSGEKMVKYTEEKVVSMILKDYLGKKIFILAPLVRNRKGHYRELFESMRRKGYLYIRIDGEIQELTQGMKTDRYKNHNIEVVVDKMKLAARLGETEDNLSQRLQKTVATAMRQGDGQVMIIDADTGEAKFFSKRLMDPVTGLSYKDPAPNIFSFNSPEGACPHCKGLGMVSEIDLKKVIPDDRKSIREGAIAPLGKYKSQMIFWQIEAILSKYDLDLKSPVKDIPQEAMDEILYGALEKVRIAKELVHTTTDYFVAFDGVVKYLRAVMEGDESAAGKKWSGQFIADVTCGECHGQRLNREALSYKIWGKNISELSEMDLGELYEWMGEVENHLGETQRQIATEIIKEIRKRIRFLLDVGLDYLSLNRQSASLSGGESQRIRLATQIGSQLVNVLYILDEPSIGLHQRDNVRLINSLKALRDLGNTVIVVEHDEDMMRAADWIVDIGPRAGRKGGEVVFQGTPQQMLHTHTLTAQYLNHERAIEVPARRRKGNGQHIALCGCTGNNLKRVDVELPLGELIVVTGVSGSGKSTLINETLQPILSQHFYRSLKKPMAYEKIEGMELIDKVVTVDQSPIGRTPRSNPATYTGVFSDIRALFVGLPEAKIRGYKPGRFSFNVKGGRCEACGGNGYKTIEMNFLPDVMVPCDVCHGKRYNRETLEVRYKGKSIADVLDMTVNMAVEFFENVPQILPKIKSLQDVGLGYLKLGQSSTTLSGGESQRVKLATELSKRDTGKTLYILDEPTTGLHFDDIRILMDVLQKLVDRGNTVLIIEHNLDVIKLADYIIDMGPEGGKRGGQVLSTGTPEAVAKSKKGFTPAFIKSVLESAAKGRE
;
A
#
# COMPACT_ATOMS: atom_id res chain seq x y z
N MET A 1 -5.11 33.94 -32.47
CA MET A 1 -4.96 32.60 -31.92
C MET A 1 -6.22 32.29 -31.14
N ASP A 2 -6.92 31.28 -31.57
CA ASP A 2 -8.16 30.86 -30.94
C ASP A 2 -7.83 30.37 -29.50
N LYS A 3 -8.25 31.08 -28.47
CA LYS A 3 -7.91 30.82 -27.08
C LYS A 3 -8.68 29.64 -26.48
N ASP A 4 -9.60 29.07 -27.23
CA ASP A 4 -10.56 28.10 -26.72
C ASP A 4 -10.21 26.63 -27.04
N LYS A 5 -9.03 26.35 -27.60
CA LYS A 5 -8.59 25.01 -27.96
C LYS A 5 -7.09 24.76 -27.69
N ILE A 6 -6.74 23.51 -27.44
CA ILE A 6 -5.40 22.98 -27.47
C ILE A 6 -5.18 22.35 -28.82
N GLU A 7 -4.14 22.76 -29.57
CA GLU A 7 -3.77 22.18 -30.86
C GLU A 7 -2.42 21.48 -30.72
N VAL A 8 -2.39 20.21 -31.10
CA VAL A 8 -1.19 19.38 -31.22
C VAL A 8 -0.97 19.17 -32.71
N LEU A 9 0.16 19.61 -33.24
CA LEU A 9 0.49 19.52 -34.65
C LEU A 9 1.74 18.65 -34.86
N GLY A 10 1.65 17.64 -35.70
CA GLY A 10 2.75 16.81 -36.14
C GLY A 10 3.32 15.90 -35.05
N ALA A 11 2.50 15.26 -34.22
CA ALA A 11 2.97 14.36 -33.17
C ALA A 11 3.47 13.02 -33.77
N ARG A 12 4.74 12.64 -33.41
CA ARG A 12 5.44 11.45 -33.94
C ARG A 12 6.04 10.57 -32.86
N VAL A 13 5.68 10.78 -31.60
CA VAL A 13 6.20 10.00 -30.47
C VAL A 13 5.78 8.53 -30.58
N HIS A 14 6.72 7.60 -30.40
CA HIS A 14 6.55 6.15 -30.49
C HIS A 14 5.93 5.67 -31.80
N ASN A 15 4.64 5.30 -31.79
CA ASN A 15 3.94 4.79 -32.97
C ASN A 15 3.03 5.83 -33.64
N LEU A 16 2.99 7.05 -33.15
CA LEU A 16 2.18 8.13 -33.74
C LEU A 16 2.71 8.52 -35.14
N LYS A 17 1.81 8.69 -36.11
CA LYS A 17 2.13 8.88 -37.52
C LYS A 17 1.93 10.34 -37.97
N ASN A 18 2.68 11.26 -37.36
CA ASN A 18 2.60 12.68 -37.70
C ASN A 18 1.16 13.21 -37.62
N ILE A 19 0.53 13.01 -36.47
CA ILE A 19 -0.89 13.32 -36.26
C ILE A 19 -1.13 14.74 -35.76
N ASP A 20 -2.25 15.30 -36.21
CA ASP A 20 -2.80 16.58 -35.74
C ASP A 20 -4.05 16.34 -34.90
N VAL A 21 -4.12 16.94 -33.72
CA VAL A 21 -5.24 16.78 -32.78
C VAL A 21 -5.68 18.11 -32.23
N VAL A 22 -7.00 18.33 -32.21
CA VAL A 22 -7.65 19.50 -31.61
C VAL A 22 -8.49 19.08 -30.42
N ILE A 23 -8.26 19.74 -29.28
CA ILE A 23 -8.94 19.46 -28.03
C ILE A 23 -9.59 20.76 -27.53
N PRO A 24 -10.91 20.81 -27.37
CA PRO A 24 -11.57 21.99 -26.80
C PRO A 24 -11.10 22.21 -25.34
N ARG A 25 -10.90 23.46 -24.96
CA ARG A 25 -10.63 23.82 -23.56
C ARG A 25 -11.92 23.78 -22.76
N ASN A 26 -11.78 23.66 -21.44
CA ASN A 26 -12.89 23.57 -20.50
C ASN A 26 -13.88 22.45 -20.88
N SER A 27 -13.35 21.33 -21.34
CA SER A 27 -14.10 20.16 -21.79
C SER A 27 -13.60 18.88 -21.15
N LEU A 28 -14.46 17.88 -21.08
CA LEU A 28 -14.10 16.49 -20.78
C LEU A 28 -13.85 15.78 -22.11
N THR A 29 -12.59 15.51 -22.41
CA THR A 29 -12.15 14.84 -23.64
C THR A 29 -11.71 13.41 -23.35
N VAL A 30 -12.26 12.43 -24.06
CA VAL A 30 -11.87 11.02 -23.93
C VAL A 30 -10.98 10.60 -25.11
N PHE A 31 -9.80 10.06 -24.79
CA PHE A 31 -8.92 9.39 -25.75
C PHE A 31 -9.21 7.90 -25.73
N THR A 32 -9.69 7.35 -26.82
CA THR A 32 -10.07 5.94 -26.96
C THR A 32 -9.36 5.25 -28.14
N GLY A 33 -9.59 3.95 -28.33
CA GLY A 33 -9.00 3.11 -29.37
C GLY A 33 -8.38 1.83 -28.84
N LEU A 34 -7.94 0.92 -29.70
CA LEU A 34 -7.36 -0.37 -29.32
C LEU A 34 -6.14 -0.24 -28.37
N SER A 35 -5.88 -1.26 -27.57
CA SER A 35 -4.64 -1.34 -26.77
C SER A 35 -3.41 -1.26 -27.69
N GLY A 36 -2.44 -0.37 -27.34
CA GLY A 36 -1.26 -0.14 -28.18
C GLY A 36 -1.51 0.70 -29.44
N SER A 37 -2.65 1.39 -29.58
CA SER A 37 -2.92 2.28 -30.71
C SER A 37 -2.16 3.60 -30.66
N GLY A 38 -1.67 4.03 -29.48
CA GLY A 38 -0.92 5.29 -29.30
C GLY A 38 -1.57 6.31 -28.38
N LYS A 39 -2.67 5.97 -27.67
CA LYS A 39 -3.39 6.86 -26.76
C LYS A 39 -2.49 7.45 -25.65
N SER A 40 -1.80 6.60 -24.92
CA SER A 40 -0.90 7.02 -23.86
C SER A 40 0.30 7.79 -24.40
N SER A 41 0.79 7.45 -25.62
CA SER A 41 1.85 8.20 -26.30
C SER A 41 1.43 9.63 -26.61
N LEU A 42 0.16 9.84 -27.01
CA LEU A 42 -0.36 11.19 -27.23
C LEU A 42 -0.60 11.93 -25.89
N ALA A 43 -1.28 11.29 -24.93
CA ALA A 43 -1.68 11.92 -23.68
C ALA A 43 -0.50 12.24 -22.76
N PHE A 44 0.36 11.23 -22.49
CA PHE A 44 1.43 11.33 -21.50
C PHE A 44 2.78 11.67 -22.13
N ASP A 45 3.21 10.93 -23.16
CA ASP A 45 4.54 11.10 -23.73
C ASP A 45 4.63 12.33 -24.67
N THR A 46 3.49 12.92 -25.09
CA THR A 46 3.44 14.12 -25.92
C THR A 46 2.88 15.33 -25.17
N ILE A 47 1.60 15.32 -24.78
CA ILE A 47 0.91 16.52 -24.23
C ILE A 47 1.43 16.80 -22.80
N TYR A 48 1.43 15.79 -21.92
CA TYR A 48 1.93 15.94 -20.56
C TYR A 48 3.42 16.27 -20.52
N ALA A 49 4.23 15.54 -21.28
CA ALA A 49 5.67 15.76 -21.34
C ALA A 49 6.04 17.18 -21.78
N GLU A 50 5.37 17.71 -22.82
CA GLU A 50 5.59 19.10 -23.26
C GLU A 50 5.08 20.14 -22.24
N GLY A 51 3.94 19.87 -21.59
CA GLY A 51 3.41 20.75 -20.54
C GLY A 51 4.34 20.81 -19.33
N GLN A 52 4.87 19.67 -18.90
CA GLN A 52 5.83 19.57 -17.81
C GLN A 52 7.18 20.25 -18.17
N ARG A 53 7.68 20.04 -19.40
CA ARG A 53 8.88 20.69 -19.90
C ARG A 53 8.76 22.22 -19.87
N ARG A 54 7.65 22.78 -20.34
CA ARG A 54 7.39 24.23 -20.30
C ARG A 54 7.30 24.76 -18.87
N TYR A 55 6.69 23.99 -17.96
CA TYR A 55 6.62 24.38 -16.54
C TYR A 55 8.02 24.44 -15.93
N ILE A 56 8.88 23.45 -16.18
CA ILE A 56 10.27 23.43 -15.70
C ILE A 56 11.10 24.57 -16.29
N GLU A 57 10.85 24.97 -17.54
CA GLU A 57 11.52 26.11 -18.16
C GLU A 57 11.26 27.45 -17.46
N THR A 58 10.17 27.57 -16.71
CA THR A 58 9.87 28.77 -15.91
C THR A 58 10.74 28.87 -14.65
N PHE A 59 11.43 27.83 -14.24
CA PHE A 59 12.27 27.81 -13.06
C PHE A 59 13.62 28.51 -13.30
N SER A 60 14.29 28.91 -12.21
CA SER A 60 15.63 29.49 -12.27
C SER A 60 16.63 28.51 -12.88
N ALA A 61 17.73 29.01 -13.48
CA ALA A 61 18.79 28.16 -14.06
C ALA A 61 19.36 27.18 -13.03
N TYR A 62 19.46 27.57 -11.77
CA TYR A 62 19.89 26.68 -10.68
C TYR A 62 18.93 25.52 -10.46
N ALA A 63 17.63 25.78 -10.35
CA ALA A 63 16.63 24.73 -10.20
C ALA A 63 16.56 23.80 -11.41
N ARG A 64 16.68 24.33 -12.64
CA ARG A 64 16.74 23.52 -13.87
C ARG A 64 17.94 22.58 -13.91
N ASN A 65 19.11 23.00 -13.45
CA ASN A 65 20.29 22.13 -13.37
C ASN A 65 20.10 20.95 -12.38
N PHE A 66 19.31 21.17 -11.33
CA PHE A 66 18.95 20.10 -10.38
C PHE A 66 17.88 19.14 -10.92
N LEU A 67 16.90 19.66 -11.66
CA LEU A 67 15.79 18.90 -12.20
C LEU A 67 16.13 18.17 -13.51
N GLY A 68 17.27 18.52 -14.13
CA GLY A 68 17.68 17.98 -15.44
C GLY A 68 16.96 18.63 -16.62
N ASN A 69 17.55 18.54 -17.79
CA ASN A 69 16.92 18.98 -19.05
C ASN A 69 15.97 17.89 -19.54
N MET A 70 14.67 18.17 -19.59
CA MET A 70 13.71 17.32 -20.26
C MET A 70 13.84 17.43 -21.79
N GLU A 71 13.96 16.29 -22.45
CA GLU A 71 13.91 16.25 -23.92
C GLU A 71 12.54 16.70 -24.42
N ARG A 72 12.53 17.48 -25.49
CA ARG A 72 11.30 17.87 -26.15
C ARG A 72 10.69 16.64 -26.83
N PRO A 73 9.39 16.35 -26.63
CA PRO A 73 8.73 15.30 -27.41
C PRO A 73 8.80 15.59 -28.91
N ASP A 74 8.80 14.52 -29.71
CA ASP A 74 8.82 14.64 -31.17
C ASP A 74 7.45 15.12 -31.69
N VAL A 75 7.28 16.45 -31.71
CA VAL A 75 6.07 17.16 -32.10
C VAL A 75 6.47 18.50 -32.73
N ASP A 76 5.79 18.88 -33.81
CA ASP A 76 6.09 20.15 -34.46
C ASP A 76 5.73 21.34 -33.56
N LYS A 77 4.49 21.35 -33.06
CA LYS A 77 4.00 22.45 -32.23
C LYS A 77 2.82 22.01 -31.37
N ILE A 78 2.78 22.51 -30.10
CA ILE A 78 1.58 22.44 -29.25
C ILE A 78 1.24 23.85 -28.80
N THR A 79 -0.04 24.27 -29.02
CA THR A 79 -0.55 25.56 -28.60
C THR A 79 -1.70 25.40 -27.58
N GLY A 80 -2.01 26.45 -26.83
CA GLY A 80 -3.14 26.48 -25.90
C GLY A 80 -2.95 25.66 -24.59
N LEU A 81 -1.75 25.12 -24.29
CA LEU A 81 -1.52 24.38 -23.06
C LEU A 81 -1.65 25.27 -21.82
N SER A 82 -2.43 24.81 -20.85
CA SER A 82 -2.44 25.23 -19.45
C SER A 82 -1.41 24.44 -18.63
N PRO A 83 -1.12 24.79 -17.37
CA PRO A 83 -0.39 23.91 -16.47
C PRO A 83 -0.98 22.52 -16.43
N VAL A 84 -0.15 21.48 -16.50
CA VAL A 84 -0.62 20.09 -16.68
C VAL A 84 -0.38 19.28 -15.42
N ILE A 85 -1.41 18.54 -15.00
CA ILE A 85 -1.36 17.57 -13.90
C ILE A 85 -1.74 16.19 -14.41
N ALA A 86 -0.84 15.21 -14.26
CA ALA A 86 -1.13 13.82 -14.59
C ALA A 86 -1.52 13.01 -13.36
N ILE A 87 -2.56 12.19 -13.49
CA ILE A 87 -3.05 11.26 -12.47
C ILE A 87 -2.96 9.84 -13.01
N GLU A 88 -1.78 9.23 -12.82
CA GLU A 88 -1.49 7.86 -13.26
C GLU A 88 -1.86 6.83 -12.19
N GLN A 89 -2.04 5.56 -12.62
CA GLN A 89 -2.33 4.43 -11.73
C GLN A 89 -1.16 3.96 -10.88
N LYS A 90 0.08 4.25 -11.29
CA LYS A 90 1.25 3.72 -10.60
C LYS A 90 1.32 4.22 -9.15
N THR A 91 1.23 3.30 -8.20
CA THR A 91 1.48 3.57 -6.78
C THR A 91 2.98 3.75 -6.58
N THR A 92 3.44 4.98 -6.49
CA THR A 92 4.85 5.30 -6.27
C THR A 92 5.25 5.30 -4.80
N ASN A 93 4.28 5.43 -3.89
CA ASN A 93 4.56 5.62 -2.48
C ASN A 93 4.56 4.29 -1.70
N LYS A 94 5.76 3.75 -1.47
CA LYS A 94 6.01 2.56 -0.62
C LYS A 94 6.33 2.90 0.83
N ASN A 95 6.22 4.18 1.21
CA ASN A 95 6.52 4.61 2.57
C ASN A 95 5.46 4.05 3.55
N PRO A 96 5.83 3.22 4.55
CA PRO A 96 4.88 2.64 5.50
C PRO A 96 4.22 3.68 6.41
N ARG A 97 4.72 4.92 6.43
CA ARG A 97 4.17 6.04 7.18
C ARG A 97 3.13 6.85 6.40
N SER A 98 3.01 6.61 5.08
CA SER A 98 2.00 7.27 4.26
C SER A 98 0.66 6.55 4.41
N THR A 99 -0.39 7.31 4.73
CA THR A 99 -1.76 6.83 4.89
C THR A 99 -2.72 7.66 4.05
N VAL A 100 -3.96 7.18 3.88
CA VAL A 100 -5.02 7.94 3.23
C VAL A 100 -5.16 9.31 3.90
N GLY A 101 -5.20 9.36 5.24
CA GLY A 101 -5.33 10.61 6.00
C GLY A 101 -4.20 11.60 5.78
N THR A 102 -2.94 11.14 5.66
CA THR A 102 -1.80 12.03 5.39
C THR A 102 -1.72 12.46 3.93
N THR A 103 -2.11 11.61 2.99
CA THR A 103 -2.10 11.94 1.55
C THR A 103 -3.20 12.95 1.19
N THR A 104 -4.33 12.93 1.92
CA THR A 104 -5.47 13.83 1.71
C THR A 104 -5.43 15.07 2.60
N GLU A 105 -4.41 15.21 3.44
CA GLU A 105 -4.26 16.26 4.46
C GLU A 105 -5.35 16.26 5.56
N ILE A 106 -6.31 15.36 5.51
CA ILE A 106 -7.40 15.28 6.50
C ILE A 106 -6.82 15.03 7.90
N TYR A 107 -5.78 14.19 8.00
CA TYR A 107 -5.12 13.92 9.27
C TYR A 107 -4.47 15.16 9.89
N ASP A 108 -3.98 16.11 9.09
CA ASP A 108 -3.40 17.36 9.56
C ASP A 108 -4.47 18.27 10.20
N TYR A 109 -5.66 18.31 9.59
CA TYR A 109 -6.80 19.01 10.19
C TYR A 109 -7.32 18.30 11.45
N LEU A 110 -7.32 16.96 11.49
CA LEU A 110 -7.67 16.23 12.71
C LEU A 110 -6.70 16.53 13.85
N ARG A 111 -5.39 16.55 13.59
CA ARG A 111 -4.38 16.93 14.59
C ARG A 111 -4.62 18.34 15.13
N LEU A 112 -4.96 19.27 14.25
CA LEU A 112 -5.30 20.64 14.64
C LEU A 112 -6.58 20.69 15.49
N LEU A 113 -7.62 19.93 15.09
CA LEU A 113 -8.87 19.83 15.84
C LEU A 113 -8.62 19.29 17.25
N PHE A 114 -7.85 18.19 17.38
CA PHE A 114 -7.53 17.61 18.69
C PHE A 114 -6.67 18.53 19.55
N ALA A 115 -5.72 19.22 18.98
CA ALA A 115 -4.90 20.21 19.72
C ALA A 115 -5.70 21.39 20.25
N ARG A 116 -6.84 21.72 19.64
CA ARG A 116 -7.63 22.92 19.99
C ARG A 116 -8.94 22.64 20.72
N ALA A 117 -9.57 21.50 20.45
CA ALA A 117 -10.92 21.21 20.95
C ALA A 117 -11.03 19.92 21.77
N ALA A 118 -10.02 19.06 21.83
CA ALA A 118 -10.10 17.82 22.58
C ALA A 118 -10.02 18.04 24.10
N THR A 119 -10.71 17.17 24.83
CA THR A 119 -10.61 17.08 26.28
C THR A 119 -9.58 16.02 26.66
N ALA A 120 -8.64 16.37 27.53
CA ALA A 120 -7.63 15.47 28.04
C ALA A 120 -8.16 14.63 29.21
N TYR A 121 -7.81 13.33 29.20
CA TYR A 121 -8.06 12.39 30.28
C TYR A 121 -6.75 11.78 30.75
N SER A 122 -6.67 11.40 32.02
CA SER A 122 -5.50 10.70 32.54
C SER A 122 -5.47 9.24 32.06
N TYR A 123 -4.36 8.77 31.52
CA TYR A 123 -4.20 7.35 31.16
C TYR A 123 -3.99 6.46 32.40
N GLN A 124 -3.81 7.05 33.62
CA GLN A 124 -3.65 6.31 34.87
C GLN A 124 -4.98 6.15 35.62
N SER A 125 -5.73 7.25 35.81
CA SER A 125 -6.99 7.24 36.56
C SER A 125 -8.25 7.20 35.68
N GLY A 126 -8.12 7.56 34.40
CA GLY A 126 -9.27 7.74 33.51
C GLY A 126 -10.04 9.05 33.72
N GLU A 127 -9.66 9.84 34.73
CA GLU A 127 -10.34 11.09 35.07
C GLU A 127 -10.00 12.22 34.11
N LYS A 128 -10.92 13.19 34.00
CA LYS A 128 -10.73 14.40 33.20
C LYS A 128 -9.63 15.25 33.80
N MET A 129 -8.66 15.63 33.00
CA MET A 129 -7.59 16.51 33.42
C MET A 129 -8.04 17.96 33.54
N VAL A 130 -7.53 18.67 34.52
CA VAL A 130 -7.88 20.03 34.84
C VAL A 130 -6.68 20.95 34.78
N LYS A 131 -6.94 22.20 34.43
CA LYS A 131 -5.97 23.31 34.40
C LYS A 131 -6.48 24.40 35.32
N TYR A 132 -5.63 24.84 36.24
CA TYR A 132 -5.99 25.87 37.22
C TYR A 132 -5.22 27.18 36.98
N THR A 133 -5.89 28.29 37.09
CA THR A 133 -5.22 29.59 37.23
C THR A 133 -4.72 29.78 38.65
N GLU A 134 -3.71 30.62 38.86
CA GLU A 134 -3.18 30.92 40.21
C GLU A 134 -4.27 31.38 41.16
N GLU A 135 -5.12 32.30 40.71
CA GLU A 135 -6.26 32.78 41.49
C GLU A 135 -7.23 31.67 41.91
N LYS A 136 -7.52 30.78 40.99
CA LYS A 136 -8.41 29.63 41.27
C LYS A 136 -7.76 28.69 42.30
N VAL A 137 -6.43 28.43 42.20
CA VAL A 137 -5.70 27.61 43.17
C VAL A 137 -5.74 28.25 44.55
N VAL A 138 -5.46 29.55 44.66
CA VAL A 138 -5.54 30.28 45.94
C VAL A 138 -6.94 30.19 46.53
N SER A 139 -7.96 30.45 45.72
CA SER A 139 -9.37 30.34 46.15
C SER A 139 -9.75 28.96 46.66
N MET A 140 -9.27 27.89 46.00
CA MET A 140 -9.52 26.51 46.43
C MET A 140 -8.76 26.18 47.72
N ILE A 141 -7.51 26.61 47.85
CA ILE A 141 -6.73 26.39 49.06
C ILE A 141 -7.39 27.08 50.25
N LEU A 142 -7.84 28.33 50.09
CA LEU A 142 -8.53 29.03 51.16
C LEU A 142 -9.86 28.34 51.55
N LYS A 143 -10.61 27.82 50.56
CA LYS A 143 -11.86 27.12 50.83
C LYS A 143 -11.63 25.78 51.57
N ASP A 144 -10.66 24.99 51.13
CA ASP A 144 -10.47 23.60 51.59
C ASP A 144 -9.65 23.48 52.86
N TYR A 145 -8.74 24.49 53.14
CA TYR A 145 -7.79 24.40 54.22
C TYR A 145 -7.86 25.58 55.25
N LEU A 146 -8.91 26.39 55.21
CA LEU A 146 -9.09 27.47 56.19
C LEU A 146 -9.03 26.92 57.66
N GLY A 147 -8.20 27.54 58.48
CA GLY A 147 -7.96 27.11 59.88
C GLY A 147 -6.89 26.00 60.07
N LYS A 148 -6.47 25.33 59.02
CA LYS A 148 -5.52 24.21 59.05
C LYS A 148 -4.08 24.67 58.88
N LYS A 149 -3.15 23.79 59.26
CA LYS A 149 -1.74 23.93 58.93
C LYS A 149 -1.45 23.22 57.63
N ILE A 150 -0.77 23.85 56.68
CA ILE A 150 -0.42 23.29 55.40
C ILE A 150 1.07 23.45 55.08
N PHE A 151 1.58 22.50 54.32
CA PHE A 151 2.83 22.63 53.59
C PHE A 151 2.53 22.96 52.12
N ILE A 152 3.26 23.90 51.59
CA ILE A 152 3.21 24.30 50.19
C ILE A 152 4.53 23.85 49.55
N LEU A 153 4.46 22.86 48.62
CA LEU A 153 5.61 22.23 48.03
C LEU A 153 5.62 22.46 46.50
N ALA A 154 6.83 22.49 45.95
CA ALA A 154 7.04 22.48 44.49
C ALA A 154 7.61 21.14 44.06
N PRO A 155 6.91 20.36 43.22
CA PRO A 155 7.43 19.11 42.66
C PRO A 155 8.60 19.38 41.72
N LEU A 156 9.75 18.72 41.93
CA LEU A 156 10.98 18.85 41.15
C LEU A 156 11.30 17.62 40.33
N VAL A 157 11.04 16.43 40.90
CA VAL A 157 11.29 15.14 40.26
C VAL A 157 10.10 14.23 40.54
N ARG A 158 9.64 13.53 39.48
CA ARG A 158 8.58 12.54 39.62
C ARG A 158 8.98 11.21 38.95
N ASN A 159 8.98 10.13 39.75
CA ASN A 159 9.18 8.74 39.33
C ASN A 159 10.39 8.57 38.40
N ARG A 160 11.54 9.17 38.72
CA ARG A 160 12.77 9.09 37.91
C ARG A 160 13.95 8.58 38.77
N LYS A 161 14.80 7.76 38.13
CA LYS A 161 16.07 7.32 38.73
C LYS A 161 17.10 8.43 38.75
N GLY A 162 17.93 8.48 39.80
CA GLY A 162 19.01 9.44 39.89
C GLY A 162 19.48 9.68 41.32
N HIS A 163 20.69 10.19 41.52
CA HIS A 163 21.23 10.53 42.82
C HIS A 163 20.96 11.97 43.23
N TYR A 164 20.51 12.83 42.35
CA TYR A 164 20.02 14.20 42.53
C TYR A 164 20.85 15.16 43.39
N ARG A 165 22.14 14.89 43.63
CA ARG A 165 23.03 15.69 44.48
C ARG A 165 23.10 17.16 44.04
N GLU A 166 23.24 17.42 42.74
CA GLU A 166 23.30 18.77 42.19
C GLU A 166 21.97 19.54 42.37
N LEU A 167 20.84 18.84 42.28
CA LEU A 167 19.53 19.41 42.53
C LEU A 167 19.40 19.87 43.99
N PHE A 168 19.78 19.02 44.95
CA PHE A 168 19.74 19.35 46.38
C PHE A 168 20.64 20.54 46.70
N GLU A 169 21.86 20.55 46.20
CA GLU A 169 22.79 21.71 46.37
C GLU A 169 22.22 23.00 45.71
N SER A 170 21.56 22.92 44.54
CA SER A 170 20.91 24.05 43.91
C SER A 170 19.78 24.60 44.77
N MET A 171 18.92 23.74 45.33
CA MET A 171 17.82 24.16 46.20
C MET A 171 18.32 24.77 47.50
N ARG A 172 19.38 24.23 48.11
CA ARG A 172 20.05 24.78 49.31
C ARG A 172 20.59 26.17 49.01
N ARG A 173 21.27 26.39 47.89
CA ARG A 173 21.80 27.72 47.52
C ARG A 173 20.68 28.74 47.30
N LYS A 174 19.46 28.30 46.89
CA LYS A 174 18.28 29.16 46.76
C LYS A 174 17.61 29.47 48.10
N GLY A 175 18.13 28.94 49.23
CA GLY A 175 17.66 29.22 50.59
C GLY A 175 16.50 28.31 51.08
N TYR A 176 16.19 27.22 50.40
CA TYR A 176 15.21 26.26 50.89
C TYR A 176 15.79 25.37 51.98
N LEU A 177 15.00 25.15 53.06
CA LEU A 177 15.44 24.39 54.24
C LEU A 177 15.00 22.95 54.26
N TYR A 178 13.89 22.61 53.65
CA TYR A 178 13.24 21.30 53.68
C TYR A 178 12.91 20.79 52.28
N ILE A 179 13.04 19.47 52.14
CA ILE A 179 12.68 18.75 50.94
C ILE A 179 11.89 17.49 51.36
N ARG A 180 10.96 17.08 50.51
CA ARG A 180 10.25 15.83 50.69
C ARG A 180 10.77 14.84 49.65
N ILE A 181 11.17 13.65 50.11
CA ILE A 181 11.68 12.58 49.24
C ILE A 181 10.84 11.34 49.52
N ASP A 182 10.22 10.79 48.49
CA ASP A 182 9.40 9.56 48.54
C ASP A 182 8.35 9.56 49.68
N GLY A 183 7.82 10.72 49.99
CA GLY A 183 6.78 10.86 51.03
C GLY A 183 7.27 11.43 52.36
N GLU A 184 8.56 11.47 52.62
CA GLU A 184 9.13 11.93 53.88
C GLU A 184 9.77 13.32 53.76
N ILE A 185 9.38 14.25 54.66
CA ILE A 185 9.97 15.60 54.71
C ILE A 185 11.24 15.57 55.56
N GLN A 186 12.36 15.97 54.96
CA GLN A 186 13.69 15.95 55.55
C GLN A 186 14.35 17.34 55.43
N GLU A 187 15.34 17.62 56.31
CA GLU A 187 16.15 18.85 56.20
C GLU A 187 17.17 18.72 55.06
N LEU A 188 17.35 19.80 54.32
CA LEU A 188 18.28 19.87 53.19
C LEU A 188 19.71 20.07 53.66
N THR A 189 20.46 18.95 53.76
CA THR A 189 21.85 18.95 54.28
C THR A 189 22.87 18.97 53.12
N GLN A 190 24.11 19.39 53.46
CA GLN A 190 25.22 19.42 52.49
C GLN A 190 25.60 17.97 52.09
N GLY A 191 25.76 17.73 50.76
CA GLY A 191 26.16 16.42 50.25
C GLY A 191 25.03 15.38 50.16
N MET A 192 23.78 15.75 50.42
CA MET A 192 22.60 14.89 50.34
C MET A 192 22.48 14.25 48.97
N LYS A 193 22.11 12.96 48.92
CA LYS A 193 21.91 12.17 47.69
C LYS A 193 20.87 11.08 47.91
N THR A 194 20.22 10.66 46.82
CA THR A 194 19.28 9.51 46.78
C THR A 194 19.91 8.29 46.09
N ASP A 195 19.25 7.13 46.18
CA ASP A 195 19.69 5.90 45.52
C ASP A 195 19.57 6.04 44.00
N ARG A 196 20.70 5.91 43.29
CA ARG A 196 20.78 6.08 41.84
C ARG A 196 19.87 5.12 41.03
N TYR A 197 19.57 3.95 41.58
CA TYR A 197 18.90 2.87 40.89
C TYR A 197 17.39 2.80 41.15
N LYS A 198 16.90 3.54 42.16
CA LYS A 198 15.48 3.62 42.49
C LYS A 198 14.82 4.84 41.84
N ASN A 199 13.53 4.72 41.56
CA ASN A 199 12.72 5.87 41.16
C ASN A 199 12.37 6.70 42.38
N HIS A 200 12.54 8.01 42.32
CA HIS A 200 12.26 8.95 43.38
C HIS A 200 11.23 9.97 42.99
N ASN A 201 10.44 10.42 44.00
CA ASN A 201 9.62 11.62 43.96
C ASN A 201 10.24 12.64 44.88
N ILE A 202 10.58 13.83 44.39
CA ILE A 202 11.27 14.88 45.13
C ILE A 202 10.48 16.19 44.98
N GLU A 203 10.08 16.74 46.13
CA GLU A 203 9.39 18.02 46.23
C GLU A 203 10.11 18.95 47.22
N VAL A 204 10.35 20.21 46.80
CA VAL A 204 10.92 21.19 47.74
C VAL A 204 9.80 21.90 48.53
N VAL A 205 9.96 21.99 49.86
CA VAL A 205 9.01 22.72 50.70
C VAL A 205 9.28 24.22 50.57
N VAL A 206 8.32 24.93 49.97
CA VAL A 206 8.42 26.38 49.72
C VAL A 206 8.00 27.17 50.97
N ASP A 207 6.91 26.76 51.62
CA ASP A 207 6.45 27.40 52.84
C ASP A 207 5.65 26.42 53.75
N LYS A 208 5.63 26.72 55.05
CA LYS A 208 4.83 26.05 56.05
C LYS A 208 3.96 27.10 56.74
N MET A 209 2.65 27.07 56.45
CA MET A 209 1.80 28.12 57.02
C MET A 209 0.50 27.59 57.64
N LYS A 210 -0.02 28.29 58.64
CA LYS A 210 -1.35 28.11 59.18
C LYS A 210 -2.29 29.10 58.51
N LEU A 211 -3.34 28.58 57.84
CA LEU A 211 -4.31 29.39 57.12
C LEU A 211 -5.37 29.93 58.12
N ALA A 212 -4.92 30.77 59.05
CA ALA A 212 -5.82 31.52 59.94
C ALA A 212 -5.36 32.97 59.99
N ALA A 213 -6.28 33.89 59.95
CA ALA A 213 -5.94 35.29 60.12
C ALA A 213 -5.34 35.51 61.50
N ARG A 214 -4.13 36.14 61.56
CA ARG A 214 -3.53 36.57 62.83
C ARG A 214 -4.32 37.74 63.40
N LEU A 215 -4.28 37.95 64.71
CA LEU A 215 -4.88 39.11 65.36
C LEU A 215 -4.36 40.42 64.69
N GLY A 216 -5.26 41.10 63.92
CA GLY A 216 -4.94 42.34 63.20
C GLY A 216 -4.63 42.19 61.70
N GLU A 217 -4.63 40.94 61.13
CA GLU A 217 -4.54 40.71 59.69
C GLU A 217 -5.94 40.62 59.04
N THR A 218 -6.10 41.32 57.91
CA THR A 218 -7.33 41.17 57.12
C THR A 218 -7.26 39.93 56.23
N GLU A 219 -8.40 39.34 55.84
CA GLU A 219 -8.45 38.22 54.90
C GLU A 219 -7.71 38.52 53.61
N ASP A 220 -7.68 39.77 53.14
CA ASP A 220 -6.94 40.23 51.97
C ASP A 220 -5.43 40.01 52.09
N ASN A 221 -4.83 40.28 53.31
CA ASN A 221 -3.40 40.10 53.57
C ASN A 221 -3.02 38.59 53.52
N LEU A 222 -3.87 37.73 54.04
CA LEU A 222 -3.67 36.28 54.01
C LEU A 222 -3.71 35.78 52.56
N SER A 223 -4.69 36.21 51.77
CA SER A 223 -4.83 35.88 50.36
C SER A 223 -3.62 36.34 49.54
N GLN A 224 -3.14 37.56 49.70
CA GLN A 224 -1.96 38.06 49.01
C GLN A 224 -0.69 37.30 49.36
N ARG A 225 -0.49 36.95 50.64
CA ARG A 225 0.64 36.15 51.07
C ARG A 225 0.60 34.75 50.48
N LEU A 226 -0.59 34.10 50.50
CA LEU A 226 -0.78 32.79 49.89
C LEU A 226 -0.51 32.84 48.38
N GLN A 227 -1.00 33.88 47.67
CA GLN A 227 -0.78 34.10 46.27
C GLN A 227 0.71 34.19 45.89
N LYS A 228 1.52 34.95 46.66
CA LYS A 228 2.97 35.05 46.47
C LYS A 228 3.67 33.73 46.67
N THR A 229 3.27 32.97 47.69
CA THR A 229 3.85 31.64 47.99
C THR A 229 3.51 30.63 46.91
N VAL A 230 2.22 30.53 46.48
CA VAL A 230 1.77 29.68 45.38
C VAL A 230 2.46 30.04 44.08
N ALA A 231 2.60 31.31 43.74
CA ALA A 231 3.32 31.77 42.56
C ALA A 231 4.82 31.35 42.60
N THR A 232 5.46 31.42 43.78
CA THR A 232 6.82 30.97 43.99
C THR A 232 6.95 29.46 43.84
N ALA A 233 6.03 28.69 44.45
CA ALA A 233 5.99 27.22 44.35
C ALA A 233 5.77 26.78 42.89
N MET A 234 4.83 27.39 42.18
CA MET A 234 4.57 27.10 40.77
C MET A 234 5.77 27.43 39.87
N ARG A 235 6.51 28.52 40.16
CA ARG A 235 7.72 28.86 39.40
C ARG A 235 8.83 27.81 39.59
N GLN A 236 9.02 27.30 40.83
CA GLN A 236 10.01 26.25 41.09
C GLN A 236 9.57 24.88 40.58
N GLY A 237 8.27 24.55 40.67
CA GLY A 237 7.68 23.27 40.26
C GLY A 237 7.22 23.26 38.79
N ASP A 238 7.75 24.12 37.92
CA ASP A 238 7.40 24.19 36.49
C ASP A 238 5.88 24.24 36.22
N GLY A 239 5.21 25.16 36.95
CA GLY A 239 3.77 25.35 36.88
C GLY A 239 2.92 24.46 37.79
N GLN A 240 3.56 23.60 38.60
CA GLN A 240 2.88 22.71 39.54
C GLN A 240 3.11 23.13 40.98
N VAL A 241 2.11 22.90 41.82
CA VAL A 241 2.20 23.05 43.28
C VAL A 241 1.48 21.92 43.99
N MET A 242 2.02 21.46 45.07
CA MET A 242 1.46 20.41 45.93
C MET A 242 1.17 21.01 47.31
N ILE A 243 -0.03 20.78 47.83
CA ILE A 243 -0.46 21.20 49.14
C ILE A 243 -0.63 19.95 49.96
N ILE A 244 -0.03 19.92 51.15
CA ILE A 244 -0.19 18.83 52.11
C ILE A 244 -0.83 19.41 53.36
N ASP A 245 -1.91 18.77 53.82
CA ASP A 245 -2.47 19.01 55.16
C ASP A 245 -1.48 18.44 56.20
N ALA A 246 -0.98 19.30 57.09
CA ALA A 246 0.04 18.90 58.07
C ALA A 246 -0.50 17.92 59.14
N ASP A 247 -1.81 17.90 59.37
CA ASP A 247 -2.43 17.08 60.41
C ASP A 247 -2.85 15.70 59.84
N THR A 248 -3.34 15.62 58.60
CA THR A 248 -3.80 14.37 57.96
C THR A 248 -2.77 13.74 57.05
N GLY A 249 -1.77 14.50 56.57
CA GLY A 249 -0.79 14.05 55.54
C GLY A 249 -1.35 13.94 54.13
N GLU A 250 -2.60 14.29 53.90
CA GLU A 250 -3.24 14.25 52.57
C GLU A 250 -2.63 15.28 51.65
N ALA A 251 -2.25 14.84 50.43
CA ALA A 251 -1.63 15.65 49.42
C ALA A 251 -2.62 15.97 48.30
N LYS A 252 -2.75 17.25 47.94
CA LYS A 252 -3.53 17.71 46.80
C LYS A 252 -2.63 18.47 45.81
N PHE A 253 -2.79 18.16 44.53
CA PHE A 253 -1.96 18.75 43.47
C PHE A 253 -2.74 19.79 42.69
N PHE A 254 -2.08 20.87 42.28
CA PHE A 254 -2.61 21.89 41.39
C PHE A 254 -1.56 22.22 40.32
N SER A 255 -1.99 22.55 39.13
CA SER A 255 -1.09 22.86 38.02
C SER A 255 -1.68 23.90 37.08
N LYS A 256 -0.83 24.77 36.53
CA LYS A 256 -1.14 25.62 35.37
C LYS A 256 -1.22 24.81 34.07
N ARG A 257 -0.67 23.59 34.06
CA ARG A 257 -0.76 22.63 32.96
C ARG A 257 -1.93 21.67 33.20
N LEU A 258 -2.34 20.95 32.16
CA LEU A 258 -3.29 19.87 32.28
C LEU A 258 -2.76 18.82 33.25
N MET A 259 -3.50 18.53 34.30
CA MET A 259 -3.10 17.61 35.35
C MET A 259 -4.27 16.76 35.83
N ASP A 260 -3.96 15.53 36.14
CA ASP A 260 -4.85 14.61 36.85
C ASP A 260 -4.93 15.04 38.34
N PRO A 261 -6.09 15.39 38.85
CA PRO A 261 -6.25 15.83 40.24
C PRO A 261 -5.98 14.73 41.27
N VAL A 262 -6.07 13.45 40.86
CA VAL A 262 -5.89 12.28 41.76
C VAL A 262 -4.42 11.85 41.82
N THR A 263 -3.80 11.65 40.66
CA THR A 263 -2.42 11.10 40.58
C THR A 263 -1.34 12.17 40.47
N GLY A 264 -1.76 13.43 40.15
CA GLY A 264 -0.82 14.53 39.86
C GLY A 264 -0.06 14.36 38.55
N LEU A 265 -0.40 13.37 37.70
CA LEU A 265 0.15 13.21 36.35
C LEU A 265 -0.19 14.48 35.55
N SER A 266 0.82 15.08 34.88
CA SER A 266 0.56 16.26 34.05
C SER A 266 1.02 16.07 32.61
N TYR A 267 0.23 16.64 31.69
CA TYR A 267 0.54 16.68 30.27
C TYR A 267 1.07 18.06 29.88
N LYS A 268 1.86 18.09 28.79
CA LYS A 268 2.21 19.34 28.14
C LYS A 268 0.96 19.97 27.50
N ASP A 269 1.01 21.29 27.22
CA ASP A 269 -0.07 21.91 26.45
C ASP A 269 -0.20 21.23 25.07
N PRO A 270 -1.42 20.88 24.65
CA PRO A 270 -1.61 20.10 23.43
C PRO A 270 -1.22 20.93 22.19
N ALA A 271 -0.30 20.37 21.40
CA ALA A 271 0.14 20.92 20.13
C ALA A 271 -0.09 19.87 19.01
N PRO A 272 -0.26 20.26 17.75
CA PRO A 272 -0.56 19.32 16.65
C PRO A 272 0.48 18.20 16.46
N ASN A 273 1.74 18.42 16.86
CA ASN A 273 2.80 17.43 16.79
C ASN A 273 2.65 16.25 17.79
N ILE A 274 1.96 16.48 18.94
CA ILE A 274 1.64 15.41 19.91
C ILE A 274 0.72 14.36 19.29
N PHE A 275 -0.15 14.77 18.36
CA PHE A 275 -1.09 13.89 17.66
C PHE A 275 -0.54 13.33 16.34
N SER A 276 0.77 13.50 16.08
CA SER A 276 1.42 12.99 14.87
C SER A 276 2.22 11.72 15.16
N PHE A 277 1.87 10.63 14.50
CA PHE A 277 2.68 9.40 14.54
C PHE A 277 4.01 9.52 13.79
N ASN A 278 4.24 10.62 13.05
CA ASN A 278 5.50 10.96 12.40
C ASN A 278 6.41 11.86 13.26
N SER A 279 5.87 12.39 14.38
CA SER A 279 6.62 13.19 15.34
C SER A 279 7.12 12.33 16.50
N PRO A 280 8.37 12.50 16.97
CA PRO A 280 8.88 11.82 18.16
C PRO A 280 8.05 12.05 19.42
N GLU A 281 7.34 13.18 19.51
CA GLU A 281 6.51 13.56 20.67
C GLU A 281 5.19 12.79 20.71
N GLY A 282 4.62 12.45 19.54
CA GLY A 282 3.33 11.77 19.44
C GLY A 282 3.43 10.28 19.14
N ALA A 283 4.52 9.83 18.52
CA ALA A 283 4.68 8.45 18.11
C ALA A 283 4.76 7.47 19.30
N CYS A 284 4.20 6.28 19.14
CA CYS A 284 4.43 5.19 20.05
C CYS A 284 5.94 4.91 20.18
N PRO A 285 6.52 4.88 21.37
CA PRO A 285 7.97 4.72 21.56
C PRO A 285 8.48 3.36 21.08
N HIS A 286 7.65 2.30 21.13
CA HIS A 286 8.02 0.95 20.76
C HIS A 286 8.06 0.78 19.22
N CYS A 287 6.98 1.07 18.50
CA CYS A 287 6.93 0.93 17.05
C CYS A 287 7.33 2.20 16.28
N LYS A 288 7.71 3.27 16.95
CA LYS A 288 8.11 4.57 16.36
C LYS A 288 7.08 5.11 15.35
N GLY A 289 5.80 4.92 15.64
CA GLY A 289 4.69 5.40 14.81
C GLY A 289 4.29 4.51 13.65
N LEU A 290 4.86 3.32 13.51
CA LEU A 290 4.50 2.38 12.42
C LEU A 290 3.23 1.58 12.71
N GLY A 291 2.85 1.41 13.98
CA GLY A 291 1.73 0.57 14.41
C GLY A 291 2.02 -0.94 14.39
N MET A 292 3.10 -1.33 13.73
CA MET A 292 3.57 -2.70 13.59
C MET A 292 5.03 -2.78 14.00
N VAL A 293 5.46 -3.95 14.43
CA VAL A 293 6.86 -4.28 14.73
C VAL A 293 7.25 -5.53 13.95
N SER A 294 8.47 -5.53 13.44
CA SER A 294 8.99 -6.68 12.72
C SER A 294 9.55 -7.69 13.73
N GLU A 295 8.93 -8.85 13.82
CA GLU A 295 9.34 -9.94 14.70
C GLU A 295 9.76 -11.17 13.89
N ILE A 296 10.59 -12.02 14.50
CA ILE A 296 11.01 -13.28 13.87
C ILE A 296 9.84 -14.25 13.90
N ASP A 297 9.42 -14.70 12.71
CA ASP A 297 8.35 -15.70 12.55
C ASP A 297 8.92 -17.11 12.66
N LEU A 298 8.67 -17.77 13.80
CA LEU A 298 9.16 -19.13 14.06
C LEU A 298 8.69 -20.14 13.03
N LYS A 299 7.52 -19.95 12.39
CA LYS A 299 7.05 -20.81 11.30
C LYS A 299 7.88 -20.63 10.02
N LYS A 300 8.51 -19.48 9.83
CA LYS A 300 9.47 -19.26 8.74
C LYS A 300 10.87 -19.73 9.10
N VAL A 301 11.21 -19.72 10.41
CA VAL A 301 12.46 -20.28 10.91
C VAL A 301 12.45 -21.81 10.80
N ILE A 302 11.33 -22.45 11.15
CA ILE A 302 11.12 -23.90 11.05
C ILE A 302 9.90 -24.17 10.17
N PRO A 303 10.09 -24.16 8.83
CA PRO A 303 8.96 -24.32 7.90
C PRO A 303 8.44 -25.76 7.77
N ASP A 304 9.25 -26.76 8.14
CA ASP A 304 8.88 -28.19 8.08
C ASP A 304 9.51 -28.91 9.28
N ASP A 305 8.70 -29.17 10.29
CA ASP A 305 9.09 -29.83 11.55
C ASP A 305 9.35 -31.35 11.43
N ARG A 306 8.97 -31.94 10.28
CA ARG A 306 9.25 -33.36 9.97
C ARG A 306 10.70 -33.58 9.53
N LYS A 307 11.40 -32.52 9.15
CA LYS A 307 12.82 -32.57 8.82
C LYS A 307 13.67 -32.52 10.08
N SER A 308 14.85 -33.11 9.96
CA SER A 308 15.89 -32.97 10.98
C SER A 308 16.68 -31.66 10.81
N ILE A 309 17.34 -31.21 11.89
CA ILE A 309 18.22 -30.05 11.85
C ILE A 309 19.35 -30.25 10.85
N ARG A 310 19.84 -31.47 10.71
CA ARG A 310 20.88 -31.85 9.73
C ARG A 310 20.40 -31.66 8.30
N GLU A 311 19.14 -31.93 8.01
CA GLU A 311 18.51 -31.75 6.68
C GLU A 311 18.12 -30.27 6.40
N GLY A 312 18.27 -29.39 7.41
CA GLY A 312 17.98 -27.98 7.28
C GLY A 312 16.57 -27.58 7.74
N ALA A 313 16.04 -28.24 8.77
CA ALA A 313 14.76 -27.88 9.37
C ALA A 313 14.77 -26.43 9.88
N ILE A 314 15.90 -25.97 10.43
CA ILE A 314 16.10 -24.56 10.80
C ILE A 314 16.59 -23.81 9.58
N ALA A 315 15.66 -23.22 8.84
CA ALA A 315 15.89 -22.60 7.53
C ALA A 315 17.02 -21.54 7.52
N PRO A 316 17.17 -20.67 8.55
CA PRO A 316 18.28 -19.70 8.62
C PRO A 316 19.67 -20.35 8.65
N LEU A 317 19.81 -21.53 9.24
CA LEU A 317 21.08 -22.23 9.33
C LEU A 317 21.35 -23.05 8.07
N GLY A 318 20.28 -23.46 7.36
CA GLY A 318 20.35 -24.34 6.18
C GLY A 318 20.75 -25.77 6.54
N LYS A 319 21.26 -26.52 5.54
CA LYS A 319 21.76 -27.88 5.77
C LYS A 319 23.03 -27.86 6.62
N TYR A 320 23.25 -28.95 7.37
CA TYR A 320 24.40 -29.10 8.23
C TYR A 320 25.73 -28.69 7.55
N LYS A 321 26.48 -27.90 8.26
CA LYS A 321 27.87 -27.53 7.97
C LYS A 321 28.71 -27.69 9.22
N SER A 322 30.01 -28.03 9.07
CA SER A 322 30.94 -28.11 10.20
C SER A 322 31.23 -26.70 10.75
N GLN A 323 30.29 -26.16 11.55
CA GLN A 323 30.34 -24.82 12.14
C GLN A 323 29.94 -24.88 13.61
N MET A 324 30.47 -23.96 14.41
CA MET A 324 30.29 -23.87 15.88
C MET A 324 28.79 -23.96 16.28
N ILE A 325 27.91 -23.30 15.57
CA ILE A 325 26.48 -23.25 15.91
C ILE A 325 25.84 -24.66 15.86
N PHE A 326 26.21 -25.51 14.88
CA PHE A 326 25.69 -26.89 14.82
C PHE A 326 26.25 -27.78 15.92
N TRP A 327 27.52 -27.59 16.33
CA TRP A 327 28.10 -28.31 17.43
C TRP A 327 27.47 -27.96 18.80
N GLN A 328 27.14 -26.67 18.98
CA GLN A 328 26.40 -26.18 20.15
C GLN A 328 24.99 -26.79 20.21
N ILE A 329 24.26 -26.83 19.07
CA ILE A 329 22.94 -27.46 19.00
C ILE A 329 23.03 -28.96 19.27
N GLU A 330 24.02 -29.66 18.71
CA GLU A 330 24.25 -31.08 18.95
C GLU A 330 24.52 -31.37 20.42
N ALA A 331 25.28 -30.53 21.10
CA ALA A 331 25.53 -30.65 22.52
C ALA A 331 24.30 -30.40 23.41
N ILE A 332 23.36 -29.51 22.95
CA ILE A 332 22.07 -29.34 23.62
C ILE A 332 21.21 -30.59 23.46
N LEU A 333 21.08 -31.08 22.21
CA LEU A 333 20.28 -32.28 21.92
C LEU A 333 20.77 -33.51 22.66
N SER A 334 22.09 -33.67 22.83
CA SER A 334 22.71 -34.79 23.57
C SER A 334 22.29 -34.85 25.05
N LYS A 335 21.86 -33.73 25.66
CA LYS A 335 21.29 -33.73 27.02
C LYS A 335 19.95 -34.49 27.12
N TYR A 336 19.27 -34.63 25.99
CA TYR A 336 17.95 -35.25 25.84
C TYR A 336 18.01 -36.58 25.11
N ASP A 337 19.20 -37.19 24.95
CA ASP A 337 19.44 -38.42 24.17
C ASP A 337 19.01 -38.32 22.69
N LEU A 338 19.12 -37.11 22.11
CA LEU A 338 18.78 -36.80 20.68
C LEU A 338 20.04 -36.35 19.92
N ASP A 339 19.96 -36.45 18.58
CA ASP A 339 21.00 -35.99 17.68
C ASP A 339 20.46 -35.03 16.61
N LEU A 340 21.36 -34.48 15.77
CA LEU A 340 20.99 -33.58 14.66
C LEU A 340 20.15 -34.26 13.57
N LYS A 341 20.00 -35.60 13.54
CA LYS A 341 19.18 -36.35 12.61
C LYS A 341 17.74 -36.53 13.09
N SER A 342 17.48 -36.28 14.37
CA SER A 342 16.14 -36.35 14.94
C SER A 342 15.22 -35.32 14.30
N PRO A 343 13.99 -35.69 13.85
CA PRO A 343 13.01 -34.73 13.34
C PRO A 343 12.66 -33.68 14.39
N VAL A 344 12.48 -32.44 13.97
CA VAL A 344 12.19 -31.32 14.89
C VAL A 344 10.93 -31.58 15.73
N LYS A 345 9.90 -32.21 15.16
CA LYS A 345 8.65 -32.58 15.84
C LYS A 345 8.85 -33.51 17.05
N ASP A 346 9.95 -34.29 17.06
CA ASP A 346 10.26 -35.27 18.11
C ASP A 346 11.19 -34.67 19.19
N ILE A 347 11.64 -33.42 19.02
CA ILE A 347 12.48 -32.69 19.99
C ILE A 347 11.57 -32.10 21.06
N PRO A 348 11.88 -32.34 22.37
CA PRO A 348 11.14 -31.73 23.48
C PRO A 348 11.13 -30.21 23.40
N GLN A 349 10.03 -29.56 23.85
CA GLN A 349 9.87 -28.11 23.79
C GLN A 349 11.00 -27.39 24.56
N GLU A 350 11.45 -27.92 25.70
CA GLU A 350 12.55 -27.38 26.50
C GLU A 350 13.86 -27.31 25.71
N ALA A 351 14.21 -28.39 25.01
CA ALA A 351 15.39 -28.41 24.15
C ALA A 351 15.25 -27.45 22.96
N MET A 352 14.06 -27.36 22.39
CA MET A 352 13.77 -26.43 21.28
C MET A 352 13.87 -24.98 21.76
N ASP A 353 13.41 -24.67 22.97
CA ASP A 353 13.51 -23.33 23.55
C ASP A 353 14.99 -22.95 23.82
N GLU A 354 15.82 -23.89 24.31
CA GLU A 354 17.27 -23.67 24.40
C GLU A 354 17.90 -23.41 23.02
N ILE A 355 17.50 -24.13 21.99
CA ILE A 355 18.00 -23.96 20.61
C ILE A 355 17.57 -22.60 20.04
N LEU A 356 16.32 -22.19 20.26
CA LEU A 356 15.80 -20.96 19.69
C LEU A 356 16.21 -19.70 20.45
N TYR A 357 16.14 -19.73 21.78
CA TYR A 357 16.29 -18.53 22.62
C TYR A 357 17.60 -18.49 23.42
N GLY A 358 18.35 -19.60 23.45
CA GLY A 358 19.62 -19.72 24.11
C GLY A 358 19.59 -20.58 25.42
N ALA A 359 20.70 -21.21 25.73
CA ALA A 359 20.84 -22.01 26.91
C ALA A 359 21.27 -21.14 28.12
N LEU A 360 20.68 -21.39 29.31
CA LEU A 360 21.02 -20.70 30.54
C LEU A 360 22.45 -21.06 31.00
N GLU A 361 22.86 -22.30 30.77
CA GLU A 361 24.19 -22.79 31.13
C GLU A 361 25.10 -22.85 29.89
N LYS A 362 26.42 -22.79 30.15
CA LYS A 362 27.40 -22.97 29.09
C LYS A 362 27.33 -24.38 28.51
N VAL A 363 27.28 -24.47 27.20
CA VAL A 363 27.18 -25.71 26.43
C VAL A 363 28.59 -26.31 26.30
N ARG A 364 28.74 -27.59 26.65
CA ARG A 364 30.00 -28.33 26.51
C ARG A 364 30.14 -28.88 25.10
N ILE A 365 31.16 -28.44 24.37
CA ILE A 365 31.51 -28.96 23.03
C ILE A 365 32.66 -29.97 23.21
N ALA A 366 32.48 -31.18 22.72
CA ALA A 366 33.48 -32.24 22.85
C ALA A 366 34.77 -31.86 22.07
N LYS A 367 35.92 -32.16 22.67
CA LYS A 367 37.28 -31.86 22.16
C LYS A 367 37.56 -32.41 20.75
N GLU A 368 36.93 -33.53 20.39
CA GLU A 368 37.04 -34.19 19.09
C GLU A 368 36.49 -33.34 17.93
N LEU A 369 35.44 -32.56 18.22
CA LEU A 369 34.79 -31.70 17.23
C LEU A 369 35.58 -30.42 16.92
N VAL A 370 36.34 -29.93 17.92
CA VAL A 370 37.09 -28.65 17.83
C VAL A 370 38.61 -28.91 17.60
N HIS A 371 39.05 -30.18 17.56
CA HIS A 371 40.46 -30.60 17.39
C HIS A 371 41.38 -29.98 18.50
N THR A 372 40.91 -29.95 19.77
CA THR A 372 41.64 -29.41 20.90
C THR A 372 41.99 -30.54 21.92
N THR A 373 42.80 -30.23 22.91
CA THR A 373 43.18 -31.16 23.96
C THR A 373 42.20 -31.18 25.14
N THR A 374 41.30 -30.20 25.21
CA THR A 374 40.32 -30.03 26.31
C THR A 374 38.94 -29.67 25.77
N ASP A 375 37.90 -30.03 26.53
CA ASP A 375 36.50 -29.66 26.21
C ASP A 375 36.31 -28.13 26.30
N TYR A 376 35.45 -27.63 25.42
CA TYR A 376 35.20 -26.21 25.34
C TYR A 376 33.79 -25.88 25.90
N PHE A 377 33.70 -24.90 26.79
CA PHE A 377 32.45 -24.43 27.38
C PHE A 377 32.10 -23.06 26.84
N VAL A 378 31.06 -22.99 26.00
CA VAL A 378 30.67 -21.76 25.32
C VAL A 378 29.23 -21.41 25.65
N ALA A 379 28.94 -20.11 25.80
CA ALA A 379 27.57 -19.64 25.90
C ALA A 379 26.89 -19.79 24.54
N PHE A 380 25.64 -20.24 24.54
CA PHE A 380 24.81 -20.34 23.36
C PHE A 380 23.64 -19.38 23.47
N ASP A 381 23.63 -18.37 22.63
CA ASP A 381 22.65 -17.27 22.65
C ASP A 381 21.34 -17.58 21.90
N GLY A 382 21.24 -18.71 21.20
CA GLY A 382 20.07 -19.14 20.44
C GLY A 382 20.01 -18.59 19.02
N VAL A 383 19.25 -19.30 18.18
CA VAL A 383 19.08 -18.96 16.75
C VAL A 383 18.37 -17.62 16.55
N VAL A 384 17.42 -17.26 17.42
CA VAL A 384 16.68 -15.99 17.35
C VAL A 384 17.61 -14.79 17.57
N LYS A 385 18.51 -14.88 18.56
CA LYS A 385 19.48 -13.81 18.83
C LYS A 385 20.53 -13.73 17.72
N TYR A 386 20.96 -14.87 17.19
CA TYR A 386 21.82 -14.91 16.01
C TYR A 386 21.20 -14.18 14.80
N LEU A 387 19.92 -14.45 14.51
CA LEU A 387 19.18 -13.76 13.43
C LEU A 387 19.10 -12.25 13.69
N ARG A 388 18.80 -11.83 14.92
CA ARG A 388 18.77 -10.39 15.28
C ARG A 388 20.12 -9.72 15.08
N ALA A 389 21.19 -10.38 15.50
CA ALA A 389 22.54 -9.85 15.35
C ALA A 389 22.93 -9.67 13.87
N VAL A 390 22.53 -10.61 13.00
CA VAL A 390 22.73 -10.48 11.55
C VAL A 390 21.88 -9.36 10.97
N MET A 391 20.63 -9.17 11.44
CA MET A 391 19.75 -8.08 11.00
C MET A 391 20.31 -6.71 11.37
N GLU A 392 20.89 -6.57 12.55
CA GLU A 392 21.41 -5.30 13.07
C GLU A 392 22.83 -4.99 12.55
N GLY A 393 23.64 -6.02 12.28
CA GLY A 393 25.04 -5.90 11.90
C GLY A 393 25.35 -5.95 10.42
N ASP A 394 24.49 -6.51 9.57
CA ASP A 394 24.73 -6.63 8.13
C ASP A 394 24.00 -5.51 7.34
N GLU A 395 24.75 -4.48 6.96
CA GLU A 395 24.24 -3.39 6.12
C GLU A 395 24.11 -3.75 4.63
N SER A 396 24.59 -4.92 4.21
CA SER A 396 24.54 -5.34 2.82
C SER A 396 23.08 -5.59 2.36
N ALA A 397 22.80 -5.24 1.11
CA ALA A 397 21.48 -5.51 0.51
C ALA A 397 21.14 -7.01 0.48
N ALA A 398 22.16 -7.87 0.42
CA ALA A 398 22.01 -9.32 0.43
C ALA A 398 21.62 -9.84 1.84
N GLY A 399 22.26 -9.35 2.90
CA GLY A 399 21.96 -9.72 4.28
C GLY A 399 20.57 -9.27 4.70
N LYS A 400 20.17 -8.04 4.37
CA LYS A 400 18.80 -7.52 4.60
C LYS A 400 17.73 -8.31 3.85
N LYS A 401 18.01 -8.73 2.61
CA LYS A 401 17.09 -9.56 1.83
C LYS A 401 16.97 -10.97 2.42
N TRP A 402 18.08 -11.53 2.90
CA TRP A 402 18.10 -12.86 3.50
C TRP A 402 17.38 -12.88 4.83
N SER A 403 17.70 -11.97 5.77
CA SER A 403 17.06 -11.89 7.08
C SER A 403 15.57 -11.55 6.99
N GLY A 404 15.18 -10.70 6.02
CA GLY A 404 13.78 -10.35 5.76
C GLY A 404 12.87 -11.53 5.42
N GLN A 405 13.42 -12.68 5.00
CA GLN A 405 12.64 -13.89 4.75
C GLN A 405 12.07 -14.51 6.03
N PHE A 406 12.69 -14.29 7.19
CA PHE A 406 12.33 -14.89 8.47
C PHE A 406 11.53 -13.95 9.38
N ILE A 407 11.17 -12.77 8.88
CA ILE A 407 10.46 -11.73 9.61
C ILE A 407 8.98 -11.74 9.23
N ALA A 408 8.12 -11.47 10.20
CA ALA A 408 6.73 -11.09 10.00
C ALA A 408 6.46 -9.77 10.71
N ASP A 409 5.66 -8.91 10.07
CA ASP A 409 5.16 -7.72 10.71
C ASP A 409 3.95 -8.09 11.56
N VAL A 410 4.05 -7.84 12.87
CA VAL A 410 2.98 -8.07 13.85
C VAL A 410 2.50 -6.74 14.43
N THR A 411 1.24 -6.69 14.82
CA THR A 411 0.67 -5.50 15.46
C THR A 411 1.45 -5.17 16.74
N CYS A 412 1.86 -3.92 16.91
CA CYS A 412 2.59 -3.47 18.08
C CYS A 412 1.81 -3.74 19.38
N GLY A 413 2.39 -4.51 20.31
CA GLY A 413 1.76 -4.88 21.58
C GLY A 413 1.53 -3.70 22.53
N GLU A 414 2.23 -2.58 22.37
CA GLU A 414 2.06 -1.40 23.21
C GLU A 414 0.94 -0.47 22.74
N CYS A 415 0.89 -0.14 21.46
CA CYS A 415 -0.13 0.76 20.91
C CYS A 415 -1.28 0.03 20.18
N HIS A 416 -1.26 -1.29 20.09
CA HIS A 416 -2.28 -2.11 19.43
C HIS A 416 -2.66 -1.62 18.01
N GLY A 417 -1.63 -1.17 17.25
CA GLY A 417 -1.83 -0.65 15.89
C GLY A 417 -2.15 0.85 15.81
N GLN A 418 -2.43 1.52 16.92
CA GLN A 418 -2.87 2.92 16.97
C GLN A 418 -1.75 3.94 16.67
N ARG A 419 -0.50 3.52 16.57
CA ARG A 419 0.69 4.30 16.16
C ARG A 419 1.12 5.41 17.12
N LEU A 420 0.25 5.89 18.00
CA LEU A 420 0.47 7.01 18.91
C LEU A 420 0.84 6.51 20.31
N ASN A 421 1.44 7.39 21.12
CA ASN A 421 1.71 7.14 22.52
C ASN A 421 0.44 7.25 23.38
N ARG A 422 0.51 6.80 24.64
CA ARG A 422 -0.63 6.77 25.57
C ARG A 422 -1.17 8.16 25.89
N GLU A 423 -0.31 9.18 25.98
CA GLU A 423 -0.70 10.56 26.23
C GLU A 423 -1.61 11.09 25.10
N ALA A 424 -1.16 10.98 23.84
CA ALA A 424 -1.91 11.41 22.65
C ALA A 424 -3.28 10.69 22.53
N LEU A 425 -3.32 9.39 22.84
CA LEU A 425 -4.54 8.59 22.79
C LEU A 425 -5.53 8.91 23.93
N SER A 426 -5.10 9.61 24.97
CA SER A 426 -5.93 10.01 26.11
C SER A 426 -6.70 11.31 25.88
N TYR A 427 -6.46 11.99 24.77
CA TYR A 427 -7.28 13.13 24.34
C TYR A 427 -8.48 12.62 23.55
N LYS A 428 -9.68 13.11 23.90
CA LYS A 428 -10.94 12.66 23.28
C LYS A 428 -11.83 13.84 22.89
N ILE A 429 -12.54 13.67 21.77
CA ILE A 429 -13.64 14.52 21.34
C ILE A 429 -14.88 13.62 21.26
N TRP A 430 -15.94 14.00 21.98
CA TRP A 430 -17.16 13.19 22.05
C TRP A 430 -16.88 11.68 22.25
N GLY A 431 -16.01 11.37 23.25
CA GLY A 431 -15.65 10.01 23.66
C GLY A 431 -14.64 9.29 22.76
N LYS A 432 -14.27 9.80 21.60
CA LYS A 432 -13.37 9.20 20.63
C LYS A 432 -11.98 9.85 20.63
N ASN A 433 -10.92 9.06 20.56
CA ASN A 433 -9.57 9.55 20.31
C ASN A 433 -9.27 9.68 18.79
N ILE A 434 -8.14 10.29 18.44
CA ILE A 434 -7.78 10.54 17.03
C ILE A 434 -7.57 9.25 16.23
N SER A 435 -7.05 8.18 16.86
CA SER A 435 -6.84 6.89 16.20
C SER A 435 -8.16 6.20 15.90
N GLU A 436 -9.09 6.19 16.86
CA GLU A 436 -10.43 5.64 16.67
C GLU A 436 -11.19 6.33 15.53
N LEU A 437 -11.07 7.66 15.41
CA LEU A 437 -11.64 8.40 14.27
C LEU A 437 -10.94 8.04 12.95
N SER A 438 -9.63 7.84 12.98
CA SER A 438 -8.86 7.46 11.79
C SER A 438 -9.13 6.03 11.31
N GLU A 439 -9.65 5.16 12.17
CA GLU A 439 -10.04 3.78 11.86
C GLU A 439 -11.49 3.65 11.38
N MET A 440 -12.31 4.70 11.52
CA MET A 440 -13.64 4.73 10.95
C MET A 440 -13.60 4.70 9.42
N ASP A 441 -14.61 4.08 8.81
CA ASP A 441 -14.86 4.23 7.39
C ASP A 441 -15.20 5.71 7.09
N LEU A 442 -14.76 6.23 5.93
CA LEU A 442 -14.98 7.64 5.57
C LEU A 442 -16.46 8.06 5.62
N GLY A 443 -17.38 7.14 5.27
CA GLY A 443 -18.80 7.38 5.41
C GLY A 443 -19.23 7.61 6.86
N GLU A 444 -18.83 6.72 7.77
CA GLU A 444 -19.09 6.85 9.22
C GLU A 444 -18.47 8.13 9.80
N LEU A 445 -17.22 8.42 9.38
CA LEU A 445 -16.50 9.62 9.83
C LEU A 445 -17.21 10.90 9.37
N TYR A 446 -17.75 10.93 8.15
CA TYR A 446 -18.50 12.07 7.62
C TYR A 446 -19.76 12.35 8.42
N GLU A 447 -20.52 11.30 8.78
CA GLU A 447 -21.72 11.39 9.62
C GLU A 447 -21.35 11.87 11.02
N TRP A 448 -20.35 11.25 11.65
CA TRP A 448 -19.84 11.63 12.97
C TRP A 448 -19.40 13.09 13.02
N MET A 449 -18.68 13.58 11.99
CA MET A 449 -18.26 14.98 11.86
C MET A 449 -19.44 15.94 11.65
N GLY A 450 -20.59 15.45 11.18
CA GLY A 450 -21.82 16.23 11.08
C GLY A 450 -22.51 16.48 12.42
N GLU A 451 -22.35 15.56 13.37
CA GLU A 451 -23.03 15.59 14.67
C GLU A 451 -22.13 16.13 15.79
N VAL A 452 -20.80 16.04 15.65
CA VAL A 452 -19.85 16.36 16.72
C VAL A 452 -20.00 17.79 17.26
N GLU A 453 -20.35 18.76 16.42
CA GLU A 453 -20.53 20.16 16.84
C GLU A 453 -21.61 20.32 17.92
N ASN A 454 -22.66 19.48 17.91
CA ASN A 454 -23.74 19.48 18.87
C ASN A 454 -23.31 18.97 20.26
N HIS A 455 -22.18 18.27 20.33
CA HIS A 455 -21.64 17.68 21.56
C HIS A 455 -20.41 18.42 22.10
N LEU A 456 -20.04 19.56 21.48
CA LEU A 456 -18.96 20.43 21.93
C LEU A 456 -19.50 21.55 22.83
N GLY A 457 -18.72 21.95 23.83
CA GLY A 457 -18.97 23.17 24.59
C GLY A 457 -18.87 24.41 23.69
N GLU A 458 -19.48 25.52 24.09
CA GLU A 458 -19.61 26.72 23.26
C GLU A 458 -18.24 27.25 22.76
N THR A 459 -17.25 27.35 23.64
CA THR A 459 -15.89 27.76 23.27
C THR A 459 -15.22 26.77 22.31
N GLN A 460 -15.38 25.48 22.57
CA GLN A 460 -14.83 24.42 21.68
C GLN A 460 -15.50 24.46 20.31
N ARG A 461 -16.81 24.71 20.25
CA ARG A 461 -17.57 24.82 19.00
C ARG A 461 -17.06 25.96 18.14
N GLN A 462 -16.91 27.17 18.72
CA GLN A 462 -16.39 28.35 18.00
C GLN A 462 -15.02 28.09 17.37
N ILE A 463 -14.15 27.36 18.07
CA ILE A 463 -12.80 27.01 17.56
C ILE A 463 -12.86 25.91 16.49
N ALA A 464 -13.75 24.93 16.67
CA ALA A 464 -13.78 23.71 15.86
C ALA A 464 -14.53 23.86 14.52
N THR A 465 -15.53 24.76 14.43
CA THR A 465 -16.46 24.85 13.27
C THR A 465 -15.75 24.95 11.93
N GLU A 466 -14.77 25.86 11.75
CA GLU A 466 -14.07 25.99 10.46
C GLU A 466 -13.19 24.78 10.16
N ILE A 467 -12.60 24.17 11.19
CA ILE A 467 -11.76 22.95 11.01
C ILE A 467 -12.64 21.77 10.59
N ILE A 468 -13.79 21.59 11.25
CA ILE A 468 -14.75 20.52 10.92
C ILE A 468 -15.29 20.68 9.50
N LYS A 469 -15.61 21.90 9.10
CA LYS A 469 -16.07 22.23 7.75
C LYS A 469 -15.03 21.82 6.69
N GLU A 470 -13.74 22.14 6.91
CA GLU A 470 -12.67 21.75 5.99
C GLU A 470 -12.45 20.23 5.97
N ILE A 471 -12.54 19.54 7.11
CA ILE A 471 -12.48 18.07 7.16
C ILE A 471 -13.65 17.46 6.38
N ARG A 472 -14.88 17.89 6.63
CA ARG A 472 -16.07 17.39 5.93
C ARG A 472 -16.01 17.62 4.43
N LYS A 473 -15.54 18.79 4.00
CA LYS A 473 -15.35 19.10 2.58
C LYS A 473 -14.42 18.10 1.90
N ARG A 474 -13.26 17.81 2.52
CA ARG A 474 -12.29 16.84 1.97
C ARG A 474 -12.81 15.40 1.98
N ILE A 475 -13.49 14.99 3.05
CA ILE A 475 -14.13 13.67 3.11
C ILE A 475 -15.18 13.56 2.00
N ARG A 476 -15.99 14.60 1.77
CA ARG A 476 -17.03 14.62 0.74
C ARG A 476 -16.47 14.31 -0.65
N PHE A 477 -15.33 14.91 -1.01
CA PHE A 477 -14.68 14.60 -2.28
C PHE A 477 -14.26 13.13 -2.41
N LEU A 478 -13.83 12.51 -1.30
CA LEU A 478 -13.51 11.07 -1.31
C LEU A 478 -14.76 10.20 -1.45
N LEU A 479 -15.87 10.61 -0.84
CA LEU A 479 -17.17 9.92 -1.00
C LEU A 479 -17.70 10.05 -2.42
N ASP A 480 -17.54 11.21 -3.06
CA ASP A 480 -18.00 11.50 -4.41
C ASP A 480 -17.26 10.67 -5.47
N VAL A 481 -16.04 10.22 -5.19
CA VAL A 481 -15.28 9.27 -6.05
C VAL A 481 -15.46 7.81 -5.63
N GLY A 482 -16.38 7.50 -4.73
CA GLY A 482 -16.74 6.11 -4.34
C GLY A 482 -15.74 5.44 -3.39
N LEU A 483 -15.09 6.19 -2.48
CA LEU A 483 -14.13 5.67 -1.51
C LEU A 483 -14.68 5.67 -0.07
N ASP A 484 -15.98 5.56 0.11
CA ASP A 484 -16.69 5.60 1.39
C ASP A 484 -16.27 4.50 2.37
N TYR A 485 -15.77 3.38 1.87
CA TYR A 485 -15.34 2.21 2.65
C TYR A 485 -13.88 2.28 3.16
N LEU A 486 -13.08 3.25 2.72
CA LEU A 486 -11.70 3.40 3.18
C LEU A 486 -11.66 4.08 4.55
N SER A 487 -10.61 3.79 5.33
CA SER A 487 -10.29 4.51 6.56
C SER A 487 -9.08 5.42 6.38
N LEU A 488 -8.97 6.48 7.19
CA LEU A 488 -7.83 7.40 7.13
C LEU A 488 -6.51 6.73 7.53
N ASN A 489 -6.57 5.70 8.39
CA ASN A 489 -5.39 4.94 8.84
C ASN A 489 -4.87 3.93 7.80
N ARG A 490 -5.62 3.69 6.71
CA ARG A 490 -5.21 2.76 5.64
C ARG A 490 -3.89 3.18 5.04
N GLN A 491 -2.91 2.27 5.00
CA GLN A 491 -1.59 2.55 4.43
C GLN A 491 -1.66 2.71 2.91
N SER A 492 -0.98 3.73 2.37
CA SER A 492 -0.94 4.00 0.92
C SER A 492 -0.37 2.83 0.11
N ALA A 493 0.57 2.07 0.70
CA ALA A 493 1.16 0.88 0.07
C ALA A 493 0.18 -0.30 -0.08
N SER A 494 -0.94 -0.31 0.66
CA SER A 494 -1.98 -1.36 0.61
C SER A 494 -3.14 -1.03 -0.33
N LEU A 495 -3.13 0.16 -0.93
CA LEU A 495 -4.17 0.60 -1.86
C LEU A 495 -3.98 -0.04 -3.23
N SER A 496 -5.08 -0.35 -3.89
CA SER A 496 -5.07 -0.69 -5.32
C SER A 496 -4.68 0.53 -6.18
N GLY A 497 -4.28 0.28 -7.43
CA GLY A 497 -3.96 1.36 -8.36
C GLY A 497 -5.10 2.36 -8.52
N GLY A 498 -6.32 1.85 -8.73
CA GLY A 498 -7.52 2.67 -8.87
C GLY A 498 -7.90 3.44 -7.59
N GLU A 499 -7.78 2.85 -6.40
CA GLU A 499 -7.99 3.55 -5.12
C GLU A 499 -7.01 4.73 -4.96
N SER A 500 -5.72 4.49 -5.22
CA SER A 500 -4.68 5.53 -5.14
C SER A 500 -4.93 6.67 -6.12
N GLN A 501 -5.35 6.35 -7.34
CA GLN A 501 -5.69 7.32 -8.38
C GLN A 501 -6.90 8.17 -7.99
N ARG A 502 -7.97 7.56 -7.48
CA ARG A 502 -9.16 8.28 -7.02
C ARG A 502 -8.90 9.17 -5.79
N ILE A 503 -8.03 8.75 -4.88
CA ILE A 503 -7.59 9.61 -3.77
C ILE A 503 -6.90 10.86 -4.32
N ARG A 504 -6.00 10.71 -5.30
CA ARG A 504 -5.35 11.86 -5.95
C ARG A 504 -6.35 12.76 -6.67
N LEU A 505 -7.31 12.17 -7.39
CA LEU A 505 -8.38 12.91 -8.06
C LEU A 505 -9.19 13.73 -7.04
N ALA A 506 -9.65 13.11 -5.95
CA ALA A 506 -10.40 13.77 -4.89
C ALA A 506 -9.60 14.94 -4.25
N THR A 507 -8.29 14.74 -4.05
CA THR A 507 -7.40 15.79 -3.54
C THR A 507 -7.28 16.95 -4.53
N GLN A 508 -7.20 16.68 -5.83
CA GLN A 508 -7.14 17.72 -6.87
C GLN A 508 -8.47 18.49 -7.00
N ILE A 509 -9.60 17.82 -6.95
CA ILE A 509 -10.91 18.47 -6.89
C ILE A 509 -10.98 19.38 -5.66
N GLY A 510 -10.46 18.90 -4.51
CA GLY A 510 -10.40 19.64 -3.26
C GLY A 510 -9.54 20.90 -3.31
N SER A 511 -8.51 20.93 -4.15
CA SER A 511 -7.62 22.09 -4.33
C SER A 511 -8.31 23.28 -5.01
N GLN A 512 -9.42 23.05 -5.71
CA GLN A 512 -10.21 24.05 -6.46
C GLN A 512 -9.36 24.87 -7.46
N LEU A 513 -8.31 24.26 -8.01
CA LEU A 513 -7.51 24.88 -9.05
C LEU A 513 -8.37 25.09 -10.32
N VAL A 514 -8.15 26.21 -10.97
CA VAL A 514 -8.82 26.58 -12.23
C VAL A 514 -7.82 26.76 -13.36
N ASN A 515 -8.28 26.59 -14.60
CA ASN A 515 -7.46 26.74 -15.81
C ASN A 515 -6.26 25.77 -15.85
N VAL A 516 -6.44 24.56 -15.32
CA VAL A 516 -5.48 23.45 -15.33
C VAL A 516 -5.90 22.41 -16.35
N LEU A 517 -4.94 21.77 -17.00
CA LEU A 517 -5.14 20.59 -17.84
C LEU A 517 -4.89 19.33 -17.01
N TYR A 518 -5.91 18.56 -16.71
CA TYR A 518 -5.82 17.26 -16.05
C TYR A 518 -5.75 16.14 -17.07
N ILE A 519 -4.83 15.21 -16.91
CA ILE A 519 -4.71 14.01 -17.73
C ILE A 519 -4.80 12.79 -16.83
N LEU A 520 -5.81 11.93 -17.05
CA LEU A 520 -6.09 10.74 -16.27
C LEU A 520 -5.91 9.48 -17.12
N ASP A 521 -5.32 8.44 -16.54
CA ASP A 521 -5.13 7.13 -17.15
C ASP A 521 -6.12 6.13 -16.58
N GLU A 522 -7.13 5.75 -17.36
CA GLU A 522 -8.13 4.73 -17.05
C GLU A 522 -8.73 4.82 -15.62
N PRO A 523 -9.34 5.96 -15.24
CA PRO A 523 -9.79 6.17 -13.85
C PRO A 523 -10.98 5.27 -13.45
N SER A 524 -11.69 4.62 -14.40
CA SER A 524 -12.81 3.70 -14.13
C SER A 524 -12.38 2.30 -13.69
N ILE A 525 -11.07 2.00 -13.67
CA ILE A 525 -10.55 0.67 -13.34
C ILE A 525 -11.01 0.19 -11.96
N GLY A 526 -11.46 -1.08 -11.90
CA GLY A 526 -11.88 -1.75 -10.67
C GLY A 526 -13.15 -1.14 -10.06
N LEU A 527 -13.89 -0.33 -10.81
CA LEU A 527 -15.16 0.23 -10.38
C LEU A 527 -16.35 -0.64 -10.78
N HIS A 528 -17.27 -0.80 -9.84
CA HIS A 528 -18.61 -1.24 -10.15
C HIS A 528 -19.35 -0.13 -10.91
N GLN A 529 -20.30 -0.47 -11.80
CA GLN A 529 -21.03 0.51 -12.62
C GLN A 529 -21.70 1.62 -11.79
N ARG A 530 -22.20 1.30 -10.61
CA ARG A 530 -22.71 2.31 -9.67
C ARG A 530 -21.69 3.40 -9.33
N ASP A 531 -20.44 2.99 -9.10
CA ASP A 531 -19.38 3.90 -8.67
C ASP A 531 -18.79 4.65 -9.87
N ASN A 532 -18.90 4.09 -11.09
CA ASN A 532 -18.51 4.75 -12.34
C ASN A 532 -19.31 6.02 -12.60
N VAL A 533 -20.62 5.99 -12.35
CA VAL A 533 -21.48 7.19 -12.46
C VAL A 533 -21.02 8.31 -11.53
N ARG A 534 -20.60 7.98 -10.30
CA ARG A 534 -20.05 8.96 -9.34
C ARG A 534 -18.75 9.56 -9.85
N LEU A 535 -17.86 8.74 -10.38
CA LEU A 535 -16.60 9.19 -10.99
C LEU A 535 -16.85 10.16 -12.15
N ILE A 536 -17.74 9.81 -13.09
CA ILE A 536 -18.09 10.67 -14.22
C ILE A 536 -18.59 12.03 -13.74
N ASN A 537 -19.47 12.07 -12.74
CA ASN A 537 -19.97 13.31 -12.15
C ASN A 537 -18.86 14.14 -11.52
N SER A 538 -17.88 13.50 -10.86
CA SER A 538 -16.73 14.17 -10.27
C SER A 538 -15.80 14.79 -11.32
N LEU A 539 -15.60 14.11 -12.46
CA LEU A 539 -14.83 14.63 -13.60
C LEU A 539 -15.54 15.81 -14.27
N LYS A 540 -16.88 15.73 -14.41
CA LYS A 540 -17.68 16.87 -14.89
C LYS A 540 -17.61 18.06 -13.95
N ALA A 541 -17.68 17.83 -12.64
CA ALA A 541 -17.51 18.90 -11.65
C ALA A 541 -16.12 19.55 -11.75
N LEU A 542 -15.05 18.76 -11.96
CA LEU A 542 -13.69 19.26 -12.18
C LEU A 542 -13.58 20.12 -13.43
N ARG A 543 -14.22 19.71 -14.54
CA ARG A 543 -14.36 20.49 -15.79
C ARG A 543 -15.12 21.79 -15.52
N ASP A 544 -16.26 21.73 -14.86
CA ASP A 544 -17.16 22.87 -14.61
C ASP A 544 -16.51 23.97 -13.72
N LEU A 545 -15.44 23.63 -13.00
CA LEU A 545 -14.57 24.63 -12.33
C LEU A 545 -13.72 25.46 -13.32
N GLY A 546 -13.81 25.21 -14.64
CA GLY A 546 -13.02 25.90 -15.67
C GLY A 546 -11.70 25.19 -15.99
N ASN A 547 -11.65 23.86 -15.87
CA ASN A 547 -10.50 23.03 -16.19
C ASN A 547 -10.73 22.24 -17.48
N THR A 548 -9.64 21.86 -18.15
CA THR A 548 -9.68 20.90 -19.25
C THR A 548 -9.31 19.52 -18.71
N VAL A 549 -10.10 18.51 -19.02
CA VAL A 549 -9.90 17.15 -18.50
C VAL A 549 -9.74 16.18 -19.68
N ILE A 550 -8.57 15.56 -19.81
CA ILE A 550 -8.31 14.48 -20.78
C ILE A 550 -8.32 13.16 -20.02
N VAL A 551 -9.08 12.21 -20.50
CA VAL A 551 -9.19 10.87 -19.93
C VAL A 551 -8.83 9.84 -21.00
N VAL A 552 -7.83 9.01 -20.75
CA VAL A 552 -7.59 7.81 -21.58
C VAL A 552 -8.51 6.73 -21.07
N GLU A 553 -9.51 6.31 -21.87
CA GLU A 553 -10.57 5.41 -21.39
C GLU A 553 -11.16 4.52 -22.48
N HIS A 554 -11.79 3.42 -22.01
CA HIS A 554 -12.48 2.43 -22.84
C HIS A 554 -13.92 2.16 -22.38
N ASP A 555 -14.34 2.79 -21.29
CA ASP A 555 -15.69 2.63 -20.72
C ASP A 555 -16.73 3.35 -21.57
N GLU A 556 -17.84 2.65 -21.90
CA GLU A 556 -18.92 3.18 -22.72
C GLU A 556 -19.60 4.39 -22.09
N ASP A 557 -19.90 4.34 -20.78
CA ASP A 557 -20.60 5.43 -20.08
C ASP A 557 -19.73 6.68 -20.05
N MET A 558 -18.40 6.53 -19.86
CA MET A 558 -17.45 7.63 -19.89
C MET A 558 -17.39 8.28 -21.29
N MET A 559 -17.33 7.48 -22.36
CA MET A 559 -17.32 7.98 -23.73
C MET A 559 -18.63 8.71 -24.08
N ARG A 560 -19.79 8.18 -23.70
CA ARG A 560 -21.09 8.82 -23.89
C ARG A 560 -21.26 10.11 -23.10
N ALA A 561 -20.60 10.21 -21.94
CA ALA A 561 -20.65 11.36 -21.04
C ALA A 561 -19.64 12.47 -21.40
N ALA A 562 -18.69 12.20 -22.32
CA ALA A 562 -17.68 13.15 -22.78
C ALA A 562 -18.26 14.30 -23.59
N ASP A 563 -17.56 15.43 -23.61
CA ASP A 563 -17.85 16.55 -24.52
C ASP A 563 -17.18 16.36 -25.89
N TRP A 564 -16.01 15.69 -25.88
CA TRP A 564 -15.18 15.45 -27.05
C TRP A 564 -14.51 14.08 -26.99
N ILE A 565 -14.40 13.41 -28.13
CA ILE A 565 -13.72 12.10 -28.24
C ILE A 565 -12.62 12.20 -29.30
N VAL A 566 -11.47 11.61 -29.02
CA VAL A 566 -10.39 11.37 -29.97
C VAL A 566 -10.15 9.86 -30.01
N ASP A 567 -10.48 9.25 -31.15
CA ASP A 567 -10.29 7.81 -31.38
C ASP A 567 -9.00 7.58 -32.17
N ILE A 568 -8.07 6.78 -31.61
CA ILE A 568 -6.74 6.51 -32.17
C ILE A 568 -6.67 5.06 -32.63
N GLY A 569 -6.35 4.90 -33.90
CA GLY A 569 -6.35 3.60 -34.56
C GLY A 569 -5.56 3.61 -35.86
N PRO A 570 -6.03 2.86 -36.89
CA PRO A 570 -7.18 1.95 -36.86
C PRO A 570 -6.91 0.61 -36.15
N ARG A 571 -5.62 0.30 -35.90
CA ARG A 571 -5.17 -0.92 -35.20
C ARG A 571 -4.06 -0.59 -34.17
N ALA A 572 -3.43 -1.61 -33.61
CA ALA A 572 -2.36 -1.46 -32.64
C ALA A 572 -0.94 -1.44 -33.27
N GLY A 573 0.03 -0.88 -32.56
CA GLY A 573 1.44 -0.84 -32.92
C GLY A 573 1.70 -0.09 -34.23
N ARG A 574 2.46 -0.66 -35.19
CA ARG A 574 2.77 -0.04 -36.47
C ARG A 574 1.56 0.24 -37.38
N LYS A 575 0.47 -0.48 -37.18
CA LYS A 575 -0.80 -0.29 -37.90
C LYS A 575 -1.76 0.66 -37.18
N GLY A 576 -1.35 1.21 -36.03
CA GLY A 576 -2.00 2.25 -35.25
C GLY A 576 -1.37 3.61 -35.47
N GLY A 577 -1.59 4.53 -34.54
CA GLY A 577 -0.95 5.83 -34.47
C GLY A 577 -1.57 6.90 -35.38
N GLU A 578 -2.79 6.69 -35.88
CA GLU A 578 -3.56 7.65 -36.67
C GLU A 578 -4.80 8.11 -35.89
N VAL A 579 -5.24 9.35 -36.09
CA VAL A 579 -6.54 9.82 -35.58
C VAL A 579 -7.61 9.34 -36.57
N VAL A 580 -8.41 8.38 -36.14
CA VAL A 580 -9.47 7.82 -36.96
C VAL A 580 -10.79 8.59 -36.80
N PHE A 581 -10.93 9.29 -35.66
CA PHE A 581 -12.05 10.18 -35.40
C PHE A 581 -11.65 11.24 -34.34
N GLN A 582 -12.16 12.45 -34.51
CA GLN A 582 -12.23 13.49 -33.49
C GLN A 582 -13.50 14.29 -33.59
N GLY A 583 -14.24 14.47 -32.52
CA GLY A 583 -15.52 15.15 -32.51
C GLY A 583 -16.36 14.88 -31.28
N THR A 584 -17.63 15.25 -31.30
CA THR A 584 -18.58 14.96 -30.23
C THR A 584 -18.98 13.47 -30.21
N PRO A 585 -19.44 12.92 -29.06
CA PRO A 585 -19.97 11.55 -29.00
C PRO A 585 -21.07 11.29 -30.04
N GLN A 586 -21.98 12.25 -30.26
CA GLN A 586 -23.06 12.13 -31.26
C GLN A 586 -22.53 11.99 -32.69
N GLN A 587 -21.49 12.77 -33.04
CA GLN A 587 -20.84 12.67 -34.34
C GLN A 587 -20.17 11.31 -34.53
N MET A 588 -19.57 10.76 -33.44
CA MET A 588 -18.92 9.46 -33.50
C MET A 588 -19.88 8.33 -33.87
N LEU A 589 -21.12 8.35 -33.35
CA LEU A 589 -22.13 7.33 -33.65
C LEU A 589 -22.50 7.24 -35.15
N HIS A 590 -22.21 8.28 -35.93
CA HIS A 590 -22.44 8.30 -37.40
C HIS A 590 -21.21 7.85 -38.20
N THR A 591 -20.12 7.39 -37.54
CA THR A 591 -18.91 6.92 -38.20
C THR A 591 -18.84 5.40 -38.22
N HIS A 592 -17.95 4.84 -39.05
CA HIS A 592 -17.73 3.41 -39.17
C HIS A 592 -16.43 2.96 -38.47
N THR A 593 -15.95 3.74 -37.48
CA THR A 593 -14.78 3.32 -36.67
C THR A 593 -15.12 2.09 -35.84
N LEU A 594 -14.10 1.30 -35.45
CA LEU A 594 -14.30 0.11 -34.65
C LEU A 594 -15.02 0.43 -33.33
N THR A 595 -14.63 1.53 -32.69
CA THR A 595 -15.23 2.01 -31.45
C THR A 595 -16.71 2.39 -31.66
N ALA A 596 -17.01 3.10 -32.73
CA ALA A 596 -18.40 3.46 -33.08
C ALA A 596 -19.31 2.25 -33.34
N GLN A 597 -18.79 1.20 -33.99
CA GLN A 597 -19.55 -0.03 -34.20
C GLN A 597 -19.95 -0.72 -32.86
N TYR A 598 -19.09 -0.67 -31.84
CA TYR A 598 -19.43 -1.17 -30.51
C TYR A 598 -20.43 -0.27 -29.79
N LEU A 599 -20.26 1.06 -29.86
CA LEU A 599 -21.20 2.03 -29.28
C LEU A 599 -22.59 2.01 -29.92
N ASN A 600 -22.67 1.67 -31.21
CA ASN A 600 -23.93 1.50 -31.95
C ASN A 600 -24.54 0.11 -31.82
N HIS A 601 -23.89 -0.79 -31.11
CA HIS A 601 -24.25 -2.21 -31.00
C HIS A 601 -24.27 -2.95 -32.36
N GLU A 602 -23.61 -2.41 -33.40
CA GLU A 602 -23.38 -3.12 -34.67
C GLU A 602 -22.42 -4.32 -34.48
N ARG A 603 -21.51 -4.18 -33.48
CA ARG A 603 -20.71 -5.25 -32.95
C ARG A 603 -20.99 -5.39 -31.46
N ALA A 604 -21.13 -6.60 -30.97
CA ALA A 604 -21.31 -6.90 -29.56
C ALA A 604 -20.58 -8.17 -29.20
N ILE A 605 -20.23 -8.30 -27.95
CA ILE A 605 -19.80 -9.58 -27.38
C ILE A 605 -21.06 -10.37 -27.09
N GLU A 606 -21.25 -11.47 -27.82
CA GLU A 606 -22.50 -12.23 -27.78
C GLU A 606 -22.65 -13.03 -26.48
N VAL A 607 -23.87 -13.03 -25.93
CA VAL A 607 -24.23 -13.90 -24.79
C VAL A 607 -24.32 -15.33 -25.28
N PRO A 608 -23.70 -16.33 -24.60
CA PRO A 608 -23.81 -17.73 -24.97
C PRO A 608 -25.26 -18.22 -25.01
N ALA A 609 -25.62 -19.00 -26.04
CA ALA A 609 -26.97 -19.55 -26.18
C ALA A 609 -27.32 -20.57 -25.09
N ARG A 610 -26.31 -21.23 -24.54
CA ARG A 610 -26.43 -22.19 -23.42
C ARG A 610 -25.30 -21.99 -22.45
N ARG A 611 -25.60 -22.03 -21.14
CA ARG A 611 -24.59 -22.01 -20.08
C ARG A 611 -24.05 -23.44 -19.86
N ARG A 612 -22.75 -23.56 -19.57
CA ARG A 612 -22.16 -24.84 -19.16
C ARG A 612 -22.72 -25.25 -17.80
N LYS A 613 -22.75 -26.54 -17.55
CA LYS A 613 -23.18 -27.14 -16.26
C LYS A 613 -22.00 -27.72 -15.49
N GLY A 614 -20.78 -27.43 -15.92
CA GLY A 614 -19.58 -27.98 -15.33
C GLY A 614 -19.51 -29.51 -15.37
N ASN A 615 -18.69 -30.06 -14.48
CA ASN A 615 -18.54 -31.52 -14.31
C ASN A 615 -19.34 -32.07 -13.09
N GLY A 616 -20.16 -31.24 -12.45
CA GLY A 616 -20.93 -31.61 -11.25
C GLY A 616 -20.13 -31.66 -9.95
N GLN A 617 -18.83 -31.34 -9.98
CA GLN A 617 -17.97 -31.24 -8.81
C GLN A 617 -17.75 -29.78 -8.43
N HIS A 618 -17.42 -29.53 -7.17
CA HIS A 618 -17.18 -28.16 -6.67
C HIS A 618 -16.09 -28.16 -5.59
N ILE A 619 -15.47 -26.99 -5.40
CA ILE A 619 -14.65 -26.67 -4.24
C ILE A 619 -15.52 -25.85 -3.30
N ALA A 620 -15.68 -26.30 -2.04
CA ALA A 620 -16.41 -25.60 -1.01
C ALA A 620 -15.44 -24.93 -0.03
N LEU A 621 -15.57 -23.62 0.14
CA LEU A 621 -14.80 -22.82 1.09
C LEU A 621 -15.77 -22.25 2.12
N CYS A 622 -15.61 -22.60 3.40
CA CYS A 622 -16.55 -22.28 4.46
C CYS A 622 -15.93 -21.43 5.57
N GLY A 623 -16.77 -20.57 6.17
CA GLY A 623 -16.45 -19.83 7.37
C GLY A 623 -15.40 -18.75 7.21
N CYS A 624 -15.33 -18.08 6.06
CA CYS A 624 -14.35 -17.01 5.82
C CYS A 624 -14.67 -15.75 6.63
N THR A 625 -13.72 -15.30 7.47
CA THR A 625 -13.88 -14.14 8.37
C THR A 625 -12.74 -13.12 8.23
N GLY A 626 -11.95 -13.19 7.16
CA GLY A 626 -10.86 -12.24 6.90
C GLY A 626 -11.37 -10.82 6.62
N ASN A 627 -10.68 -9.80 7.11
CA ASN A 627 -11.00 -8.37 6.91
C ASN A 627 -12.50 -8.07 7.19
N ASN A 628 -13.26 -7.72 6.15
CA ASN A 628 -14.68 -7.41 6.27
C ASN A 628 -15.63 -8.60 6.04
N LEU A 629 -15.14 -9.81 5.78
CA LEU A 629 -15.96 -10.98 5.51
C LEU A 629 -16.75 -11.43 6.76
N LYS A 630 -18.04 -11.66 6.59
CA LYS A 630 -18.99 -12.02 7.65
C LYS A 630 -19.33 -13.50 7.63
N ARG A 631 -18.34 -14.36 7.91
CA ARG A 631 -18.46 -15.83 7.92
C ARG A 631 -19.07 -16.35 6.60
N VAL A 632 -18.34 -16.07 5.51
CA VAL A 632 -18.79 -16.35 4.14
C VAL A 632 -18.53 -17.83 3.80
N ASP A 633 -19.58 -18.47 3.28
CA ASP A 633 -19.52 -19.78 2.65
C ASP A 633 -19.70 -19.61 1.13
N VAL A 634 -18.88 -20.30 0.32
CA VAL A 634 -18.93 -20.23 -1.12
C VAL A 634 -18.61 -21.58 -1.76
N GLU A 635 -19.36 -21.94 -2.79
CA GLU A 635 -19.13 -23.11 -3.64
C GLU A 635 -18.65 -22.65 -5.02
N LEU A 636 -17.61 -23.28 -5.52
CA LEU A 636 -16.99 -23.00 -6.81
C LEU A 636 -17.18 -24.21 -7.73
N PRO A 637 -18.17 -24.20 -8.64
CA PRO A 637 -18.39 -25.31 -9.56
C PRO A 637 -17.19 -25.47 -10.51
N LEU A 638 -16.75 -26.72 -10.73
CA LEU A 638 -15.60 -27.02 -11.57
C LEU A 638 -15.99 -27.22 -13.04
N GLY A 639 -15.09 -26.80 -13.95
CA GLY A 639 -15.33 -26.88 -15.40
C GLY A 639 -16.22 -25.76 -15.92
N GLU A 640 -16.31 -24.65 -15.22
CA GLU A 640 -17.13 -23.49 -15.56
C GLU A 640 -16.30 -22.18 -15.58
N LEU A 641 -16.86 -21.15 -16.23
CA LEU A 641 -16.42 -19.78 -16.13
C LEU A 641 -17.16 -19.11 -14.95
N ILE A 642 -16.43 -18.93 -13.86
CA ILE A 642 -16.96 -18.31 -12.63
C ILE A 642 -16.55 -16.85 -12.59
N VAL A 643 -17.51 -15.95 -12.34
CA VAL A 643 -17.23 -14.52 -12.15
C VAL A 643 -17.62 -14.10 -10.74
N VAL A 644 -16.65 -13.55 -9.99
CA VAL A 644 -16.88 -12.94 -8.68
C VAL A 644 -17.01 -11.44 -8.89
N THR A 645 -18.18 -10.90 -8.59
CA THR A 645 -18.52 -9.50 -8.80
C THR A 645 -19.11 -8.85 -7.54
N GLY A 646 -19.47 -7.57 -7.63
CA GLY A 646 -20.04 -6.78 -6.52
C GLY A 646 -19.34 -5.43 -6.36
N VAL A 647 -19.88 -4.55 -5.53
CA VAL A 647 -19.37 -3.19 -5.34
C VAL A 647 -17.90 -3.15 -4.88
N SER A 648 -17.23 -2.01 -5.09
CA SER A 648 -15.85 -1.82 -4.63
C SER A 648 -15.78 -1.95 -3.10
N GLY A 649 -14.73 -2.64 -2.58
CA GLY A 649 -14.58 -2.90 -1.14
C GLY A 649 -15.52 -3.95 -0.54
N SER A 650 -16.33 -4.67 -1.34
CA SER A 650 -17.26 -5.70 -0.82
C SER A 650 -16.60 -6.98 -0.30
N GLY A 651 -15.28 -7.15 -0.46
CA GLY A 651 -14.54 -8.31 0.06
C GLY A 651 -14.12 -9.34 -0.98
N LYS A 652 -14.32 -9.09 -2.28
CA LYS A 652 -13.94 -10.01 -3.38
C LYS A 652 -12.49 -10.47 -3.31
N SER A 653 -11.55 -9.52 -3.26
CA SER A 653 -10.11 -9.82 -3.20
C SER A 653 -9.72 -10.51 -1.90
N THR A 654 -10.39 -10.19 -0.78
CA THR A 654 -10.18 -10.88 0.50
C THR A 654 -10.59 -12.35 0.41
N LEU A 655 -11.75 -12.63 -0.18
CA LEU A 655 -12.25 -14.00 -0.37
C LEU A 655 -11.34 -14.82 -1.30
N ILE A 656 -10.97 -14.26 -2.45
CA ILE A 656 -10.25 -14.99 -3.50
C ILE A 656 -8.74 -14.87 -3.35
N ASN A 657 -8.17 -13.65 -3.34
CA ASN A 657 -6.72 -13.43 -3.40
C ASN A 657 -6.01 -13.57 -2.04
N GLU A 658 -6.75 -13.34 -0.93
CA GLU A 658 -6.16 -13.38 0.41
C GLU A 658 -6.58 -14.63 1.22
N THR A 659 -7.65 -15.33 0.80
CA THR A 659 -8.11 -16.57 1.45
C THR A 659 -7.93 -17.78 0.54
N LEU A 660 -8.69 -17.92 -0.54
CA LEU A 660 -8.68 -19.11 -1.41
C LEU A 660 -7.32 -19.36 -2.06
N GLN A 661 -6.75 -18.35 -2.72
CA GLN A 661 -5.49 -18.45 -3.46
C GLN A 661 -4.30 -18.86 -2.55
N PRO A 662 -4.11 -18.30 -1.33
CA PRO A 662 -3.05 -18.75 -0.44
C PRO A 662 -3.26 -20.20 0.05
N ILE A 663 -4.49 -20.64 0.34
CA ILE A 663 -4.79 -22.01 0.74
C ILE A 663 -4.33 -22.97 -0.37
N LEU A 664 -4.77 -22.74 -1.61
CA LEU A 664 -4.42 -23.58 -2.74
C LEU A 664 -2.91 -23.54 -3.04
N SER A 665 -2.28 -22.35 -2.94
CA SER A 665 -0.83 -22.21 -3.12
C SER A 665 -0.01 -22.93 -2.04
N GLN A 666 -0.50 -22.98 -0.80
CA GLN A 666 0.13 -23.79 0.25
C GLN A 666 0.02 -25.27 -0.08
N HIS A 667 -1.14 -25.73 -0.53
CA HIS A 667 -1.38 -27.14 -0.87
C HIS A 667 -0.51 -27.61 -2.04
N PHE A 668 -0.51 -26.88 -3.16
CA PHE A 668 0.17 -27.31 -4.39
C PHE A 668 1.66 -26.92 -4.46
N TYR A 669 2.02 -25.75 -3.91
CA TYR A 669 3.36 -25.16 -4.09
C TYR A 669 4.12 -24.94 -2.79
N ARG A 670 3.56 -25.31 -1.63
CA ARG A 670 4.16 -25.09 -0.30
C ARG A 670 4.49 -23.60 -0.06
N SER A 671 3.61 -22.72 -0.52
CA SER A 671 3.75 -21.27 -0.33
C SER A 671 3.70 -20.94 1.16
N LEU A 672 4.53 -19.98 1.59
CA LEU A 672 4.56 -19.50 2.97
C LEU A 672 3.53 -18.40 3.25
N LYS A 673 2.80 -17.91 2.22
CA LYS A 673 1.76 -16.90 2.38
C LYS A 673 0.60 -17.47 3.20
N LYS A 674 0.32 -16.87 4.36
CA LYS A 674 -0.78 -17.28 5.23
C LYS A 674 -2.12 -16.84 4.62
N PRO A 675 -3.13 -17.74 4.53
CA PRO A 675 -4.49 -17.34 4.20
C PRO A 675 -5.11 -16.53 5.33
N MET A 676 -6.13 -15.72 5.00
CA MET A 676 -7.02 -15.14 6.00
C MET A 676 -7.82 -16.23 6.72
N ALA A 677 -8.46 -15.86 7.84
CA ALA A 677 -9.18 -16.81 8.67
C ALA A 677 -10.35 -17.45 7.92
N TYR A 678 -10.43 -18.78 7.98
CA TYR A 678 -11.50 -19.64 7.42
C TYR A 678 -11.67 -20.88 8.30
N GLU A 679 -12.79 -21.57 8.20
CA GLU A 679 -13.07 -22.79 8.98
C GLU A 679 -12.58 -24.04 8.25
N LYS A 680 -13.01 -24.27 7.01
CA LYS A 680 -12.63 -25.43 6.22
C LYS A 680 -12.68 -25.17 4.72
N ILE A 681 -12.00 -26.01 3.96
CA ILE A 681 -12.08 -26.12 2.51
C ILE A 681 -12.18 -27.60 2.12
N GLU A 682 -13.02 -27.90 1.15
CA GLU A 682 -13.25 -29.25 0.62
C GLU A 682 -13.08 -29.27 -0.91
N GLY A 683 -12.72 -30.41 -1.51
CA GLY A 683 -12.63 -30.57 -2.96
C GLY A 683 -11.29 -30.11 -3.58
N MET A 684 -10.25 -29.86 -2.80
CA MET A 684 -8.94 -29.47 -3.34
C MET A 684 -8.28 -30.58 -4.18
N GLU A 685 -8.57 -31.83 -3.88
CA GLU A 685 -8.08 -33.01 -4.60
C GLU A 685 -8.68 -33.15 -6.01
N LEU A 686 -9.73 -32.43 -6.33
CA LEU A 686 -10.40 -32.46 -7.63
C LEU A 686 -9.64 -31.67 -8.70
N ILE A 687 -8.73 -30.80 -8.28
CA ILE A 687 -7.84 -30.02 -9.17
C ILE A 687 -6.40 -30.46 -8.99
N ASP A 688 -5.58 -30.29 -10.01
CA ASP A 688 -4.16 -30.66 -9.99
C ASP A 688 -3.21 -29.44 -9.91
N LYS A 689 -3.70 -28.27 -10.23
CA LYS A 689 -2.90 -27.06 -10.31
C LYS A 689 -3.75 -25.80 -10.12
N VAL A 690 -3.18 -24.79 -9.50
CA VAL A 690 -3.75 -23.44 -9.49
C VAL A 690 -2.80 -22.47 -10.23
N VAL A 691 -3.35 -21.60 -11.06
CA VAL A 691 -2.60 -20.58 -11.80
C VAL A 691 -3.22 -19.24 -11.50
N THR A 692 -2.44 -18.35 -10.86
CA THR A 692 -2.87 -16.98 -10.58
C THR A 692 -2.29 -16.02 -11.60
N VAL A 693 -3.14 -15.25 -12.23
CA VAL A 693 -2.79 -14.24 -13.25
C VAL A 693 -3.23 -12.88 -12.73
N ASP A 694 -2.29 -12.14 -12.15
CA ASP A 694 -2.47 -10.81 -11.57
C ASP A 694 -1.81 -9.72 -12.43
N GLN A 695 -2.06 -8.46 -12.13
CA GLN A 695 -1.51 -7.29 -12.83
C GLN A 695 -0.07 -6.96 -12.45
N SER A 696 0.58 -7.75 -11.56
CA SER A 696 1.97 -7.50 -11.18
C SER A 696 2.91 -7.60 -12.39
N PRO A 697 3.97 -6.77 -12.45
CA PRO A 697 4.92 -6.82 -13.57
C PRO A 697 5.56 -8.20 -13.74
N ILE A 698 5.82 -8.62 -15.00
CA ILE A 698 6.51 -9.88 -15.32
C ILE A 698 7.98 -9.90 -14.88
N GLY A 699 8.49 -8.78 -14.38
CA GLY A 699 9.81 -8.63 -13.80
C GLY A 699 10.06 -7.19 -13.36
N ARG A 700 11.04 -7.01 -12.47
CA ARG A 700 11.34 -5.70 -11.85
C ARG A 700 12.51 -4.97 -12.49
N THR A 701 13.12 -5.56 -13.51
CA THR A 701 14.32 -5.01 -14.16
C THR A 701 14.09 -4.78 -15.65
N PRO A 702 14.79 -3.82 -16.28
CA PRO A 702 14.71 -3.60 -17.73
C PRO A 702 15.13 -4.81 -18.58
N ARG A 703 15.77 -5.81 -17.98
CA ARG A 703 16.17 -7.06 -18.65
C ARG A 703 15.04 -8.06 -18.78
N SER A 704 14.01 -7.98 -17.93
CA SER A 704 12.83 -8.82 -18.07
C SER A 704 12.01 -8.32 -19.26
N ASN A 705 11.55 -9.26 -20.09
CA ASN A 705 10.76 -8.96 -21.29
C ASN A 705 9.86 -10.17 -21.65
N PRO A 706 8.90 -10.02 -22.56
CA PRO A 706 7.99 -11.10 -22.95
C PRO A 706 8.72 -12.36 -23.41
N ALA A 707 9.81 -12.23 -24.19
CA ALA A 707 10.58 -13.37 -24.68
C ALA A 707 11.25 -14.16 -23.56
N THR A 708 11.79 -13.48 -22.53
CA THR A 708 12.41 -14.15 -21.40
C THR A 708 11.38 -14.79 -20.47
N TYR A 709 10.23 -14.15 -20.26
CA TYR A 709 9.18 -14.64 -19.38
C TYR A 709 8.50 -15.89 -19.93
N THR A 710 8.16 -15.91 -21.21
CA THR A 710 7.59 -17.07 -21.90
C THR A 710 8.59 -18.23 -22.10
N GLY A 711 9.88 -17.97 -21.83
CA GLY A 711 10.95 -18.95 -22.05
C GLY A 711 11.35 -19.13 -23.53
N VAL A 712 10.68 -18.45 -24.47
CA VAL A 712 10.99 -18.57 -25.92
C VAL A 712 12.39 -18.05 -26.25
N PHE A 713 12.93 -17.12 -25.45
CA PHE A 713 14.28 -16.61 -25.66
C PHE A 713 15.37 -17.68 -25.52
N SER A 714 15.15 -18.70 -24.70
CA SER A 714 16.08 -19.84 -24.59
C SER A 714 16.13 -20.66 -25.88
N ASP A 715 14.99 -20.87 -26.53
CA ASP A 715 14.89 -21.58 -27.80
C ASP A 715 15.49 -20.74 -28.93
N ILE A 716 15.25 -19.42 -28.95
CA ILE A 716 15.89 -18.49 -29.91
C ILE A 716 17.42 -18.53 -29.78
N ARG A 717 17.95 -18.49 -28.55
CA ARG A 717 19.41 -18.62 -28.35
C ARG A 717 19.94 -19.95 -28.84
N ALA A 718 19.24 -21.04 -28.58
CA ALA A 718 19.63 -22.37 -29.08
C ALA A 718 19.68 -22.40 -30.63
N LEU A 719 18.70 -21.79 -31.30
CA LEU A 719 18.69 -21.62 -32.75
C LEU A 719 19.92 -20.87 -33.24
N PHE A 720 20.26 -19.73 -32.62
CA PHE A 720 21.44 -18.93 -33.02
C PHE A 720 22.78 -19.67 -32.81
N VAL A 721 22.88 -20.45 -31.72
CA VAL A 721 24.05 -21.32 -31.48
C VAL A 721 24.20 -22.39 -32.58
N GLY A 722 23.08 -22.87 -33.11
CA GLY A 722 23.04 -23.87 -34.20
C GLY A 722 23.54 -23.36 -35.56
N LEU A 723 23.64 -22.05 -35.75
CA LEU A 723 24.04 -21.43 -37.03
C LEU A 723 25.50 -21.72 -37.36
N PRO A 724 25.85 -21.89 -38.66
CA PRO A 724 27.23 -22.18 -39.12
C PRO A 724 28.24 -21.17 -38.60
N GLU A 725 27.92 -19.89 -38.66
CA GLU A 725 28.80 -18.80 -38.24
C GLU A 725 29.07 -18.82 -36.72
N ALA A 726 28.06 -19.14 -35.90
CA ALA A 726 28.23 -19.28 -34.45
C ALA A 726 29.10 -20.52 -34.11
N LYS A 727 28.91 -21.62 -34.84
CA LYS A 727 29.71 -22.85 -34.68
C LYS A 727 31.17 -22.63 -35.02
N ILE A 728 31.46 -21.96 -36.16
CA ILE A 728 32.84 -21.64 -36.58
C ILE A 728 33.54 -20.79 -35.51
N ARG A 729 32.85 -19.84 -34.89
CA ARG A 729 33.40 -18.97 -33.84
C ARG A 729 33.39 -19.62 -32.45
N GLY A 730 32.90 -20.86 -32.29
CA GLY A 730 32.80 -21.56 -31.00
C GLY A 730 31.83 -20.90 -29.99
N TYR A 731 30.81 -20.20 -30.46
CA TYR A 731 29.89 -19.47 -29.61
C TYR A 731 28.94 -20.43 -28.86
N LYS A 732 28.86 -20.24 -27.54
CA LYS A 732 27.98 -20.99 -26.62
C LYS A 732 26.66 -20.21 -26.34
N PRO A 733 25.62 -20.83 -25.78
CA PRO A 733 24.36 -20.13 -25.48
C PRO A 733 24.50 -18.88 -24.64
N GLY A 734 25.53 -18.79 -23.77
CA GLY A 734 25.82 -17.59 -22.98
C GLY A 734 26.21 -16.38 -23.82
N ARG A 735 26.79 -16.56 -25.02
CA ARG A 735 27.17 -15.48 -25.95
C ARG A 735 25.95 -14.69 -26.41
N PHE A 736 24.84 -15.37 -26.61
CA PHE A 736 23.56 -14.78 -27.03
C PHE A 736 22.66 -14.35 -25.85
N SER A 737 23.21 -14.30 -24.64
CA SER A 737 22.50 -13.80 -23.45
C SER A 737 22.94 -12.38 -23.11
N PHE A 738 22.01 -11.45 -23.00
CA PHE A 738 22.31 -10.11 -22.52
C PHE A 738 22.49 -10.03 -20.98
N ASN A 739 22.29 -11.12 -20.25
CA ASN A 739 22.51 -11.20 -18.80
C ASN A 739 23.92 -11.64 -18.42
N VAL A 740 24.63 -12.30 -19.32
CA VAL A 740 25.95 -12.92 -19.08
C VAL A 740 27.06 -12.15 -19.78
N LYS A 741 28.21 -12.00 -19.13
CA LYS A 741 29.41 -11.39 -19.74
C LYS A 741 29.86 -12.17 -20.98
N GLY A 742 30.43 -11.48 -21.94
CA GLY A 742 31.04 -12.03 -23.17
C GLY A 742 30.30 -11.68 -24.45
N GLY A 743 28.93 -11.67 -24.45
CA GLY A 743 28.16 -11.28 -25.64
C GLY A 743 27.36 -10.00 -25.46
N ARG A 744 27.12 -9.57 -24.23
CA ARG A 744 26.39 -8.35 -23.93
C ARG A 744 27.25 -7.08 -24.12
N CYS A 745 26.61 -5.97 -24.30
CA CYS A 745 27.24 -4.66 -24.19
C CYS A 745 27.67 -4.42 -22.73
N GLU A 746 28.96 -4.26 -22.47
CA GLU A 746 29.44 -4.07 -21.08
C GLU A 746 29.18 -2.63 -20.58
N ALA A 747 29.08 -1.62 -21.47
CA ALA A 747 28.79 -0.23 -21.09
C ALA A 747 27.43 -0.07 -20.39
N CYS A 748 26.39 -0.80 -20.84
CA CYS A 748 25.06 -0.82 -20.20
C CYS A 748 24.76 -2.12 -19.45
N GLY A 749 25.75 -3.05 -19.36
CA GLY A 749 25.56 -4.36 -18.74
C GLY A 749 24.46 -5.21 -19.37
N GLY A 750 24.10 -4.98 -20.64
CA GLY A 750 23.02 -5.65 -21.35
C GLY A 750 21.62 -5.06 -21.13
N ASN A 751 21.47 -3.93 -20.45
CA ASN A 751 20.20 -3.25 -20.26
C ASN A 751 19.68 -2.59 -21.55
N GLY A 752 20.58 -2.13 -22.43
CA GLY A 752 20.28 -1.33 -23.61
C GLY A 752 20.16 0.16 -23.29
N TYR A 753 19.93 0.51 -22.04
CA TYR A 753 19.72 1.86 -21.53
C TYR A 753 20.62 2.12 -20.34
N LYS A 754 20.95 3.39 -20.09
CA LYS A 754 21.57 3.89 -18.86
C LYS A 754 20.50 4.60 -18.05
N THR A 755 20.39 4.30 -16.77
CA THR A 755 19.48 5.01 -15.87
C THR A 755 20.21 6.21 -15.28
N ILE A 756 19.65 7.39 -15.42
CA ILE A 756 20.09 8.61 -14.77
C ILE A 756 19.18 8.82 -13.57
N GLU A 757 19.72 8.62 -12.37
CA GLU A 757 18.99 8.83 -11.12
C GLU A 757 18.77 10.32 -10.89
N MET A 758 17.53 10.71 -10.65
CA MET A 758 17.12 12.08 -10.40
C MET A 758 16.59 12.19 -8.96
N ASN A 759 17.24 13.02 -8.13
CA ASN A 759 16.97 13.07 -6.68
C ASN A 759 15.51 13.40 -6.29
N PHE A 760 14.76 14.12 -7.12
CA PHE A 760 13.38 14.57 -6.84
C PHE A 760 12.39 14.28 -7.96
N LEU A 761 12.84 13.71 -9.07
CA LEU A 761 12.02 13.32 -10.22
C LEU A 761 12.17 11.81 -10.50
N PRO A 762 11.26 11.21 -11.27
CA PRO A 762 11.44 9.84 -11.74
C PRO A 762 12.76 9.68 -12.52
N ASP A 763 13.43 8.54 -12.34
CA ASP A 763 14.65 8.21 -13.04
C ASP A 763 14.44 8.25 -14.56
N VAL A 764 15.39 8.83 -15.28
CA VAL A 764 15.35 8.91 -16.75
C VAL A 764 16.19 7.80 -17.35
N MET A 765 15.62 7.05 -18.30
CA MET A 765 16.31 6.01 -19.06
C MET A 765 16.72 6.54 -20.42
N VAL A 766 18.04 6.64 -20.65
CA VAL A 766 18.63 7.09 -21.92
C VAL A 766 19.22 5.90 -22.69
N PRO A 767 19.01 5.77 -24.02
CA PRO A 767 19.65 4.73 -24.81
C PRO A 767 21.18 4.70 -24.63
N CYS A 768 21.75 3.51 -24.54
CA CYS A 768 23.20 3.37 -24.37
C CYS A 768 23.97 3.85 -25.62
N ASP A 769 24.92 4.76 -25.47
CA ASP A 769 25.69 5.39 -26.52
C ASP A 769 26.54 4.38 -27.30
N VAL A 770 26.92 3.24 -26.68
CA VAL A 770 27.76 2.21 -27.29
C VAL A 770 26.97 1.20 -28.13
N CYS A 771 25.84 0.71 -27.60
CA CYS A 771 25.06 -0.31 -28.30
C CYS A 771 23.78 0.24 -28.94
N HIS A 772 23.44 1.52 -28.75
CA HIS A 772 22.25 2.19 -29.28
C HIS A 772 20.97 1.38 -29.03
N GLY A 773 20.78 0.89 -27.81
CA GLY A 773 19.64 0.08 -27.41
C GLY A 773 19.72 -1.42 -27.73
N LYS A 774 20.69 -1.88 -28.51
CA LYS A 774 20.78 -3.27 -29.02
C LYS A 774 21.20 -4.31 -27.99
N ARG A 775 21.65 -3.92 -26.78
CA ARG A 775 22.01 -4.79 -25.65
C ARG A 775 23.24 -5.68 -25.82
N TYR A 776 23.74 -5.89 -27.01
CA TYR A 776 24.87 -6.78 -27.36
C TYR A 776 26.08 -6.02 -27.90
N ASN A 777 27.24 -6.68 -27.88
CA ASN A 777 28.40 -6.19 -28.53
C ASN A 777 28.34 -6.47 -30.06
N ARG A 778 29.19 -5.78 -30.84
CA ARG A 778 29.20 -5.82 -32.31
C ARG A 778 29.36 -7.23 -32.85
N GLU A 779 30.29 -8.01 -32.29
CA GLU A 779 30.64 -9.37 -32.75
C GLU A 779 29.46 -10.35 -32.61
N THR A 780 28.64 -10.24 -31.52
CA THR A 780 27.45 -11.07 -31.34
C THR A 780 26.37 -10.72 -32.37
N LEU A 781 26.29 -9.43 -32.78
CA LEU A 781 25.31 -8.96 -33.76
C LEU A 781 25.64 -9.34 -35.22
N GLU A 782 26.83 -9.78 -35.47
CA GLU A 782 27.26 -10.28 -36.81
C GLU A 782 26.60 -11.60 -37.16
N VAL A 783 26.30 -12.46 -36.16
CA VAL A 783 25.60 -13.72 -36.39
C VAL A 783 24.13 -13.47 -36.73
N ARG A 784 23.69 -13.95 -37.90
CA ARG A 784 22.35 -13.65 -38.44
C ARG A 784 21.61 -14.92 -38.86
N TYR A 785 20.31 -14.94 -38.50
CA TYR A 785 19.36 -15.93 -39.00
C TYR A 785 18.34 -15.23 -39.93
N LYS A 786 18.16 -15.72 -41.15
CA LYS A 786 17.36 -15.06 -42.20
C LYS A 786 17.68 -13.54 -42.32
N GLY A 787 18.98 -13.16 -42.24
CA GLY A 787 19.42 -11.78 -42.34
C GLY A 787 19.26 -10.92 -41.09
N LYS A 788 18.69 -11.43 -40.00
CA LYS A 788 18.40 -10.71 -38.73
C LYS A 788 19.34 -11.16 -37.62
N SER A 789 19.89 -10.20 -36.88
CA SER A 789 20.65 -10.45 -35.65
C SER A 789 19.70 -10.77 -34.47
N ILE A 790 20.27 -11.27 -33.37
CA ILE A 790 19.48 -11.55 -32.16
C ILE A 790 18.84 -10.28 -31.57
N ALA A 791 19.47 -9.12 -31.73
CA ALA A 791 18.87 -7.84 -31.32
C ALA A 791 17.69 -7.44 -32.23
N ASP A 792 17.82 -7.66 -33.55
CA ASP A 792 16.71 -7.40 -34.49
C ASP A 792 15.52 -8.31 -34.20
N VAL A 793 15.74 -9.57 -33.76
CA VAL A 793 14.70 -10.50 -33.33
C VAL A 793 13.98 -9.99 -32.08
N LEU A 794 14.73 -9.47 -31.10
CA LEU A 794 14.11 -8.88 -29.89
C LEU A 794 13.30 -7.60 -30.21
N ASP A 795 13.66 -6.86 -31.26
CA ASP A 795 12.93 -5.67 -31.72
C ASP A 795 11.72 -5.99 -32.63
N MET A 796 11.56 -7.25 -33.04
CA MET A 796 10.36 -7.67 -33.79
C MET A 796 9.12 -7.61 -32.89
N THR A 797 8.00 -7.20 -33.49
CA THR A 797 6.70 -7.41 -32.89
C THR A 797 6.33 -8.90 -32.89
N VAL A 798 5.46 -9.33 -31.99
CA VAL A 798 4.97 -10.71 -31.91
C VAL A 798 4.41 -11.14 -33.26
N ASN A 799 3.63 -10.30 -33.98
CA ASN A 799 3.10 -10.62 -35.30
C ASN A 799 4.21 -10.90 -36.33
N MET A 800 5.25 -10.05 -36.38
CA MET A 800 6.40 -10.26 -37.26
C MET A 800 7.16 -11.52 -36.89
N ALA A 801 7.30 -11.81 -35.60
CA ALA A 801 8.01 -12.97 -35.12
C ALA A 801 7.28 -14.27 -35.42
N VAL A 802 5.91 -14.29 -35.42
CA VAL A 802 5.12 -15.45 -35.86
C VAL A 802 5.42 -15.79 -37.31
N GLU A 803 5.41 -14.79 -38.21
CA GLU A 803 5.75 -14.96 -39.63
C GLU A 803 7.24 -15.41 -39.82
N PHE A 804 8.16 -14.78 -39.07
CA PHE A 804 9.59 -15.05 -39.16
C PHE A 804 9.98 -16.48 -38.75
N PHE A 805 9.33 -17.00 -37.68
CA PHE A 805 9.58 -18.32 -37.11
C PHE A 805 8.54 -19.38 -37.50
N GLU A 806 7.73 -19.17 -38.55
CA GLU A 806 6.67 -20.09 -38.99
C GLU A 806 7.14 -21.56 -39.14
N ASN A 807 8.39 -21.75 -39.59
CA ASN A 807 8.98 -23.06 -39.81
C ASN A 807 9.87 -23.56 -38.65
N VAL A 808 9.73 -22.98 -37.43
CA VAL A 808 10.51 -23.37 -36.25
C VAL A 808 9.56 -23.89 -35.15
N PRO A 809 9.27 -25.22 -35.12
CA PRO A 809 8.25 -25.82 -34.24
C PRO A 809 8.47 -25.58 -32.74
N GLN A 810 9.72 -25.36 -32.30
CA GLN A 810 10.06 -25.14 -30.89
C GLN A 810 9.74 -23.71 -30.44
N ILE A 811 9.76 -22.74 -31.36
CA ILE A 811 9.59 -21.31 -31.10
C ILE A 811 8.15 -20.86 -31.36
N LEU A 812 7.57 -21.27 -32.50
CA LEU A 812 6.29 -20.81 -32.99
C LEU A 812 5.13 -20.91 -31.97
N PRO A 813 4.90 -22.04 -31.26
CA PRO A 813 3.75 -22.15 -30.33
C PRO A 813 3.79 -21.12 -29.19
N LYS A 814 5.01 -20.82 -28.67
CA LYS A 814 5.21 -19.86 -27.57
C LYS A 814 4.98 -18.41 -28.01
N ILE A 815 5.33 -18.07 -29.25
CA ILE A 815 5.07 -16.74 -29.80
C ILE A 815 3.62 -16.61 -30.21
N LYS A 816 3.02 -17.67 -30.80
CA LYS A 816 1.62 -17.68 -31.19
C LYS A 816 0.67 -17.51 -30.00
N SER A 817 0.99 -18.09 -28.83
CA SER A 817 0.19 -17.85 -27.62
C SER A 817 0.15 -16.38 -27.19
N LEU A 818 1.24 -15.61 -27.43
CA LEU A 818 1.24 -14.15 -27.21
C LEU A 818 0.33 -13.41 -28.24
N GLN A 819 0.31 -13.89 -29.49
CA GLN A 819 -0.58 -13.35 -30.53
C GLN A 819 -2.04 -13.64 -30.20
N ASP A 820 -2.35 -14.87 -29.76
CA ASP A 820 -3.71 -15.35 -29.47
C ASP A 820 -4.37 -14.55 -28.32
N VAL A 821 -3.59 -14.03 -27.36
CA VAL A 821 -4.10 -13.16 -26.28
C VAL A 821 -4.14 -11.67 -26.67
N GLY A 822 -4.01 -11.33 -27.95
CA GLY A 822 -4.10 -9.95 -28.46
C GLY A 822 -2.83 -9.12 -28.30
N LEU A 823 -1.66 -9.71 -28.00
CA LEU A 823 -0.38 -9.01 -27.83
C LEU A 823 0.47 -8.98 -29.12
N GLY A 824 -0.15 -9.10 -30.29
CA GLY A 824 0.54 -9.14 -31.57
C GLY A 824 1.39 -7.91 -31.89
N TYR A 825 1.05 -6.76 -31.33
CA TYR A 825 1.75 -5.49 -31.51
C TYR A 825 3.01 -5.35 -30.61
N LEU A 826 3.11 -6.11 -29.53
CA LEU A 826 4.15 -6.02 -28.52
C LEU A 826 5.49 -6.49 -29.10
N LYS A 827 6.62 -5.81 -28.77
CA LYS A 827 7.96 -6.28 -29.14
C LYS A 827 8.40 -7.42 -28.21
N LEU A 828 9.05 -8.45 -28.76
CA LEU A 828 9.58 -9.58 -27.97
C LEU A 828 10.54 -9.14 -26.86
N GLY A 829 11.39 -8.15 -27.12
CA GLY A 829 12.38 -7.59 -26.19
C GLY A 829 11.92 -6.36 -25.42
N GLN A 830 10.63 -5.99 -25.45
CA GLN A 830 10.11 -4.84 -24.71
C GLN A 830 10.31 -5.01 -23.21
N SER A 831 10.85 -3.97 -22.56
CA SER A 831 11.11 -4.02 -21.11
C SER A 831 9.82 -4.24 -20.30
N SER A 832 9.87 -5.08 -19.28
CA SER A 832 8.75 -5.28 -18.35
C SER A 832 8.32 -4.01 -17.63
N THR A 833 9.22 -3.04 -17.47
CA THR A 833 8.94 -1.76 -16.82
C THR A 833 8.09 -0.81 -17.68
N THR A 834 8.00 -1.06 -18.99
CA THR A 834 7.20 -0.28 -19.95
C THR A 834 5.86 -0.94 -20.29
N LEU A 835 5.61 -2.14 -19.77
CA LEU A 835 4.33 -2.83 -19.97
C LEU A 835 3.27 -2.29 -19.02
N SER A 836 2.04 -2.16 -19.52
CA SER A 836 0.89 -1.92 -18.66
C SER A 836 0.57 -3.14 -17.80
N GLY A 837 -0.24 -2.96 -16.75
CA GLY A 837 -0.71 -4.06 -15.90
C GLY A 837 -1.43 -5.15 -16.70
N GLY A 838 -2.34 -4.76 -17.59
CA GLY A 838 -3.08 -5.67 -18.47
C GLY A 838 -2.18 -6.40 -19.49
N GLU A 839 -1.18 -5.73 -20.06
CA GLU A 839 -0.18 -6.40 -20.94
C GLU A 839 0.63 -7.43 -20.18
N SER A 840 1.10 -7.09 -18.98
CA SER A 840 1.84 -8.03 -18.11
C SER A 840 0.99 -9.26 -17.77
N GLN A 841 -0.27 -9.06 -17.46
CA GLN A 841 -1.24 -10.13 -17.16
C GLN A 841 -1.45 -11.04 -18.37
N ARG A 842 -1.66 -10.48 -19.56
CA ARG A 842 -1.81 -11.26 -20.80
C ARG A 842 -0.53 -12.02 -21.18
N VAL A 843 0.67 -11.50 -20.92
CA VAL A 843 1.93 -12.25 -21.10
C VAL A 843 1.98 -13.46 -20.16
N LYS A 844 1.54 -13.33 -18.90
CA LYS A 844 1.45 -14.45 -17.96
C LYS A 844 0.46 -15.50 -18.46
N LEU A 845 -0.72 -15.09 -18.90
CA LEU A 845 -1.74 -15.97 -19.47
C LEU A 845 -1.20 -16.71 -20.70
N ALA A 846 -0.56 -16.01 -21.65
CA ALA A 846 0.06 -16.60 -22.84
C ALA A 846 1.09 -17.68 -22.48
N THR A 847 1.87 -17.46 -21.42
CA THR A 847 2.86 -18.43 -20.94
C THR A 847 2.20 -19.71 -20.46
N GLU A 848 1.08 -19.63 -19.73
CA GLU A 848 0.36 -20.82 -19.27
C GLU A 848 -0.33 -21.54 -20.43
N LEU A 849 -0.92 -20.80 -21.39
CA LEU A 849 -1.51 -21.37 -22.61
C LEU A 849 -0.52 -22.15 -23.47
N SER A 850 0.77 -21.78 -23.45
CA SER A 850 1.82 -22.48 -24.19
C SER A 850 2.23 -23.82 -23.56
N LYS A 851 1.80 -24.11 -22.31
CA LYS A 851 2.09 -25.37 -21.59
C LYS A 851 1.06 -26.44 -21.90
N ARG A 852 1.42 -27.71 -21.66
CA ARG A 852 0.49 -28.82 -21.79
C ARG A 852 -0.62 -28.70 -20.75
N ASP A 853 -1.85 -28.83 -21.18
CA ASP A 853 -3.06 -28.71 -20.38
C ASP A 853 -3.52 -30.11 -19.87
N THR A 854 -4.01 -30.16 -18.63
CA THR A 854 -4.50 -31.36 -17.96
C THR A 854 -6.04 -31.42 -17.90
N GLY A 855 -6.71 -30.29 -18.15
CA GLY A 855 -8.17 -30.16 -18.00
C GLY A 855 -8.68 -30.09 -16.55
N LYS A 856 -7.78 -30.03 -15.55
CA LYS A 856 -8.12 -29.95 -14.12
C LYS A 856 -7.45 -28.75 -13.42
N THR A 857 -7.08 -27.72 -14.18
CA THR A 857 -6.42 -26.54 -13.65
C THR A 857 -7.45 -25.48 -13.26
N LEU A 858 -7.27 -24.86 -12.08
CA LEU A 858 -8.01 -23.67 -11.66
C LEU A 858 -7.19 -22.43 -12.02
N TYR A 859 -7.71 -21.62 -12.93
CA TYR A 859 -7.16 -20.29 -13.26
C TYR A 859 -7.87 -19.23 -12.44
N ILE A 860 -7.12 -18.37 -11.74
CA ILE A 860 -7.63 -17.22 -10.99
C ILE A 860 -7.10 -15.96 -11.66
N LEU A 861 -7.99 -15.12 -12.18
CA LEU A 861 -7.68 -13.86 -12.84
C LEU A 861 -8.28 -12.69 -12.06
N ASP A 862 -7.49 -11.65 -11.86
CA ASP A 862 -7.93 -10.44 -11.15
C ASP A 862 -8.01 -9.28 -12.14
N GLU A 863 -9.24 -8.81 -12.39
CA GLU A 863 -9.59 -7.72 -13.32
C GLU A 863 -8.86 -7.79 -14.68
N PRO A 864 -9.00 -8.89 -15.45
CA PRO A 864 -8.21 -9.10 -16.65
C PRO A 864 -8.57 -8.18 -17.83
N THR A 865 -9.68 -7.42 -17.76
CA THR A 865 -10.12 -6.50 -18.81
C THR A 865 -9.58 -5.08 -18.63
N THR A 866 -8.76 -4.84 -17.61
CA THR A 866 -8.14 -3.56 -17.36
C THR A 866 -7.38 -3.04 -18.58
N GLY A 867 -7.70 -1.81 -19.04
CA GLY A 867 -7.05 -1.16 -20.16
C GLY A 867 -7.34 -1.77 -21.53
N LEU A 868 -8.41 -2.55 -21.64
CA LEU A 868 -8.79 -3.21 -22.88
C LEU A 868 -9.96 -2.50 -23.56
N HIS A 869 -9.80 -2.28 -24.86
CA HIS A 869 -10.90 -1.91 -25.74
C HIS A 869 -11.87 -3.11 -25.90
N PHE A 870 -13.13 -2.88 -26.25
CA PHE A 870 -14.17 -3.92 -26.45
C PHE A 870 -13.71 -5.10 -27.31
N ASP A 871 -13.00 -4.84 -28.43
CA ASP A 871 -12.50 -5.89 -29.31
C ASP A 871 -11.39 -6.72 -28.67
N ASP A 872 -10.53 -6.09 -27.84
CA ASP A 872 -9.49 -6.80 -27.05
C ASP A 872 -10.13 -7.69 -25.96
N ILE A 873 -11.24 -7.22 -25.34
CA ILE A 873 -12.02 -8.01 -24.37
C ILE A 873 -12.60 -9.23 -25.07
N ARG A 874 -13.18 -9.10 -26.25
CA ARG A 874 -13.70 -10.21 -27.04
C ARG A 874 -12.63 -11.27 -27.29
N ILE A 875 -11.45 -10.86 -27.77
CA ILE A 875 -10.32 -11.77 -28.04
C ILE A 875 -9.88 -12.49 -26.74
N LEU A 876 -9.78 -11.77 -25.63
CA LEU A 876 -9.42 -12.36 -24.33
C LEU A 876 -10.46 -13.39 -23.90
N MET A 877 -11.75 -13.05 -23.99
CA MET A 877 -12.82 -13.95 -23.57
C MET A 877 -12.89 -15.20 -24.45
N ASP A 878 -12.65 -15.10 -25.75
CA ASP A 878 -12.55 -16.25 -26.65
C ASP A 878 -11.46 -17.23 -26.20
N VAL A 879 -10.34 -16.72 -25.71
CA VAL A 879 -9.25 -17.53 -25.17
C VAL A 879 -9.64 -18.23 -23.86
N LEU A 880 -10.27 -17.49 -22.94
CA LEU A 880 -10.69 -18.02 -21.65
C LEU A 880 -11.81 -19.07 -21.81
N GLN A 881 -12.75 -18.85 -22.73
CA GLN A 881 -13.78 -19.82 -23.08
C GLN A 881 -13.17 -21.14 -23.60
N LYS A 882 -12.14 -21.07 -24.45
CA LYS A 882 -11.42 -22.27 -24.93
C LYS A 882 -10.70 -23.02 -23.81
N LEU A 883 -10.23 -22.34 -22.76
CA LEU A 883 -9.67 -23.02 -21.57
C LEU A 883 -10.74 -23.79 -20.81
N VAL A 884 -11.92 -23.20 -20.61
CA VAL A 884 -13.05 -23.87 -19.95
C VAL A 884 -13.54 -25.04 -20.79
N ASP A 885 -13.63 -24.91 -22.12
CA ASP A 885 -14.04 -25.98 -23.04
C ASP A 885 -13.11 -27.23 -22.99
N ARG A 886 -11.86 -27.04 -22.52
CA ARG A 886 -10.90 -28.12 -22.28
C ARG A 886 -11.06 -28.77 -20.90
N GLY A 887 -12.06 -28.40 -20.12
CA GLY A 887 -12.36 -28.96 -18.81
C GLY A 887 -11.78 -28.18 -17.63
N ASN A 888 -11.00 -27.09 -17.84
CA ASN A 888 -10.46 -26.27 -16.77
C ASN A 888 -11.54 -25.40 -16.12
N THR A 889 -11.27 -24.95 -14.91
CA THR A 889 -12.09 -23.95 -14.22
C THR A 889 -11.41 -22.59 -14.33
N VAL A 890 -12.16 -21.57 -14.72
CA VAL A 890 -11.67 -20.19 -14.80
C VAL A 890 -12.47 -19.32 -13.86
N LEU A 891 -11.82 -18.76 -12.83
CA LEU A 891 -12.40 -17.85 -11.86
C LEU A 891 -11.87 -16.45 -12.12
N ILE A 892 -12.76 -15.48 -12.33
CA ILE A 892 -12.43 -14.11 -12.65
C ILE A 892 -13.05 -13.17 -11.60
N ILE A 893 -12.27 -12.28 -11.03
CA ILE A 893 -12.79 -11.13 -10.28
C ILE A 893 -13.00 -10.02 -11.29
N GLU A 894 -14.24 -9.55 -11.49
CA GLU A 894 -14.56 -8.58 -12.54
C GLU A 894 -15.77 -7.68 -12.24
N HIS A 895 -15.73 -6.50 -12.86
CA HIS A 895 -16.81 -5.50 -12.85
C HIS A 895 -17.38 -5.21 -14.23
N ASN A 896 -16.66 -5.60 -15.29
CA ASN A 896 -17.06 -5.38 -16.67
C ASN A 896 -18.28 -6.25 -17.02
N LEU A 897 -19.37 -5.60 -17.43
CA LEU A 897 -20.62 -6.27 -17.75
C LEU A 897 -20.52 -7.21 -18.97
N ASP A 898 -19.61 -6.92 -19.91
CA ASP A 898 -19.37 -7.79 -21.07
C ASP A 898 -18.75 -9.13 -20.67
N VAL A 899 -17.96 -9.15 -19.59
CA VAL A 899 -17.42 -10.38 -19.01
C VAL A 899 -18.48 -11.09 -18.16
N ILE A 900 -19.19 -10.32 -17.31
CA ILE A 900 -20.20 -10.87 -16.38
C ILE A 900 -21.30 -11.59 -17.16
N LYS A 901 -21.76 -11.02 -18.31
CA LYS A 901 -22.80 -11.65 -19.15
C LYS A 901 -22.35 -12.96 -19.80
N LEU A 902 -21.02 -13.23 -19.91
CA LEU A 902 -20.47 -14.47 -20.47
C LEU A 902 -20.28 -15.57 -19.42
N ALA A 903 -20.40 -15.28 -18.13
CA ALA A 903 -20.18 -16.22 -17.05
C ALA A 903 -21.15 -17.42 -17.12
N ASP A 904 -20.67 -18.61 -16.74
CA ASP A 904 -21.54 -19.76 -16.48
C ASP A 904 -22.10 -19.67 -15.05
N TYR A 905 -21.31 -19.16 -14.12
CA TYR A 905 -21.67 -18.98 -12.71
C TYR A 905 -21.17 -17.65 -12.16
N ILE A 906 -22.02 -16.95 -11.43
CA ILE A 906 -21.70 -15.66 -10.78
C ILE A 906 -21.76 -15.80 -9.26
N ILE A 907 -20.86 -15.14 -8.58
CA ILE A 907 -20.87 -14.90 -7.14
C ILE A 907 -20.90 -13.39 -6.92
N ASP A 908 -22.03 -12.85 -6.48
CA ASP A 908 -22.22 -11.42 -6.24
C ASP A 908 -22.03 -11.09 -4.76
N MET A 909 -21.07 -10.21 -4.46
CA MET A 909 -20.69 -9.81 -3.10
C MET A 909 -21.14 -8.38 -2.78
N GLY A 910 -21.59 -8.20 -1.55
CA GLY A 910 -22.07 -6.90 -1.10
C GLY A 910 -22.56 -6.91 0.35
N PRO A 911 -23.61 -6.10 0.69
CA PRO A 911 -24.33 -5.15 -0.19
C PRO A 911 -23.56 -3.88 -0.52
N GLU A 912 -22.65 -3.44 0.37
CA GLU A 912 -21.84 -2.24 0.27
C GLU A 912 -20.36 -2.58 0.42
N GLY A 913 -19.49 -1.57 0.41
CA GLY A 913 -18.07 -1.69 0.74
C GLY A 913 -17.79 -1.67 2.25
N GLY A 914 -16.55 -2.03 2.66
CA GLY A 914 -16.08 -1.96 4.03
C GLY A 914 -16.87 -2.80 5.02
N LYS A 915 -17.13 -2.26 6.22
CA LYS A 915 -17.85 -2.96 7.29
C LYS A 915 -19.29 -3.33 6.92
N ARG A 916 -19.90 -2.60 5.99
CA ARG A 916 -21.26 -2.86 5.50
C ARG A 916 -21.33 -3.92 4.40
N GLY A 917 -20.17 -4.36 3.87
CA GLY A 917 -20.03 -5.43 2.90
C GLY A 917 -19.76 -6.80 3.52
N GLY A 918 -19.01 -7.62 2.79
CA GLY A 918 -18.49 -8.91 3.25
C GLY A 918 -19.47 -10.06 3.28
N GLN A 919 -20.51 -10.04 2.43
CA GLN A 919 -21.52 -11.10 2.32
C GLN A 919 -21.68 -11.53 0.85
N VAL A 920 -22.02 -12.79 0.63
CA VAL A 920 -22.52 -13.27 -0.65
C VAL A 920 -24.01 -12.97 -0.73
N LEU A 921 -24.44 -12.19 -1.71
CA LEU A 921 -25.82 -11.76 -1.89
C LEU A 921 -26.62 -12.71 -2.77
N SER A 922 -26.01 -13.16 -3.85
CA SER A 922 -26.60 -14.11 -4.79
C SER A 922 -25.53 -14.89 -5.54
N THR A 923 -25.86 -16.12 -5.92
CA THR A 923 -25.04 -17.02 -6.71
C THR A 923 -25.89 -17.67 -7.80
N GLY A 924 -25.28 -18.11 -8.88
CA GLY A 924 -25.92 -18.84 -9.98
C GLY A 924 -25.61 -18.28 -11.34
N THR A 925 -26.39 -18.66 -12.35
CA THR A 925 -26.23 -18.15 -13.73
C THR A 925 -26.57 -16.65 -13.80
N PRO A 926 -26.07 -15.90 -14.79
CA PRO A 926 -26.41 -14.49 -14.97
C PRO A 926 -27.92 -14.22 -14.98
N GLU A 927 -28.71 -15.11 -15.60
CA GLU A 927 -30.17 -15.03 -15.65
C GLU A 927 -30.83 -15.25 -14.27
N ALA A 928 -30.21 -16.07 -13.43
CA ALA A 928 -30.71 -16.28 -12.06
C ALA A 928 -30.37 -15.10 -11.16
N VAL A 929 -29.14 -14.59 -11.24
CA VAL A 929 -28.70 -13.40 -10.49
C VAL A 929 -29.48 -12.15 -10.87
N ALA A 930 -29.78 -11.96 -12.16
CA ALA A 930 -30.60 -10.83 -12.66
C ALA A 930 -32.00 -10.74 -12.03
N LYS A 931 -32.53 -11.85 -11.50
CA LYS A 931 -33.83 -11.90 -10.79
C LYS A 931 -33.70 -11.54 -9.30
N SER A 932 -32.50 -11.48 -8.76
CA SER A 932 -32.27 -11.13 -7.35
C SER A 932 -32.66 -9.69 -7.10
N LYS A 933 -33.23 -9.44 -5.94
CA LYS A 933 -33.55 -8.08 -5.44
C LYS A 933 -32.47 -7.55 -4.47
N LYS A 934 -31.41 -8.34 -4.22
CA LYS A 934 -30.36 -8.00 -3.27
C LYS A 934 -29.14 -7.42 -4.02
N GLY A 935 -28.62 -6.31 -3.52
CA GLY A 935 -27.44 -5.66 -4.10
C GLY A 935 -27.73 -4.79 -5.32
N PHE A 936 -26.68 -4.34 -5.96
CA PHE A 936 -26.73 -3.42 -7.12
C PHE A 936 -26.51 -4.11 -8.46
N THR A 937 -25.66 -5.14 -8.48
CA THR A 937 -25.26 -5.90 -9.67
C THR A 937 -26.44 -6.48 -10.46
N PRO A 938 -27.51 -7.05 -9.85
CA PRO A 938 -28.62 -7.66 -10.58
C PRO A 938 -29.31 -6.73 -11.58
N ALA A 939 -29.49 -5.46 -11.22
CA ALA A 939 -30.16 -4.46 -12.08
C ALA A 939 -29.36 -4.21 -13.38
N PHE A 940 -28.03 -4.10 -13.28
CA PHE A 940 -27.15 -3.91 -14.43
C PHE A 940 -27.06 -5.16 -15.30
N ILE A 941 -26.98 -6.36 -14.71
CA ILE A 941 -26.99 -7.63 -15.47
C ILE A 941 -28.31 -7.76 -16.24
N LYS A 942 -29.44 -7.45 -15.62
CA LYS A 942 -30.76 -7.50 -16.25
C LYS A 942 -30.81 -6.59 -17.48
N SER A 943 -30.37 -5.34 -17.36
CA SER A 943 -30.33 -4.36 -18.48
C SER A 943 -29.53 -4.88 -19.66
N VAL A 944 -28.33 -5.45 -19.40
CA VAL A 944 -27.45 -5.96 -20.46
C VAL A 944 -28.02 -7.21 -21.15
N LEU A 945 -28.63 -8.12 -20.40
CA LEU A 945 -29.27 -9.31 -20.97
C LEU A 945 -30.50 -8.95 -21.82
N GLU A 946 -31.30 -7.97 -21.40
CA GLU A 946 -32.45 -7.45 -22.17
C GLU A 946 -32.01 -6.75 -23.46
N SER A 947 -30.93 -5.95 -23.43
CA SER A 947 -30.36 -5.34 -24.62
C SER A 947 -29.81 -6.36 -25.60
N ALA A 948 -29.15 -7.42 -25.10
CA ALA A 948 -28.64 -8.52 -25.93
C ALA A 948 -29.77 -9.36 -26.56
N ALA A 949 -30.92 -9.48 -25.87
CA ALA A 949 -32.10 -10.16 -26.46
C ALA A 949 -32.73 -9.35 -27.59
N LYS A 950 -32.86 -8.02 -27.44
CA LYS A 950 -33.43 -7.10 -28.50
C LYS A 950 -32.55 -7.00 -29.73
N GLY A 951 -31.23 -7.17 -29.63
CA GLY A 951 -30.30 -7.18 -30.75
C GLY A 951 -30.31 -8.50 -31.55
N ARG A 952 -31.03 -9.54 -31.09
CA ARG A 952 -31.22 -10.82 -31.79
C ARG A 952 -32.56 -10.89 -32.55
N GLU A 953 -33.53 -10.04 -32.22
CA GLU A 953 -34.76 -9.82 -32.98
C GLU A 953 -34.50 -8.80 -34.09
#